data_af7c61cbea03a7701c0a4acc85046144
#
_entry.id   af7c61cbea03a7701c0a4acc85046144
#
_cell.length_a   1.000
_cell.length_b   1.000
_cell.length_c   1.000
_cell.angle_alpha   90.00
_cell.angle_beta   90.00
_cell.angle_gamma   90.00
#
_symmetry.space_group_name_H-M   'P 1'
#
loop_
_entity.id
_entity.type
_entity.pdbx_description
1 polymer ?
#
loop_
_entity_poly.entity_id
_entity_poly.type
_entity_poly.pdbx_seq_one_letter_code
_entity_poly.pdbx_strand_id
1 'polypeptide(L)'
;IETAYSEDEGRTWQKYDKVVADWSQDPLQNQDFRDPKVFRWDNQWFMVLAGGPLRIYSSQDLKNWQVETTYKDLHTECPDLYPIVANDGALKWVLSRGGRSYKVGDFKQVDGKWAFVADDVYQDHDEIMNFGKDSYAAMTYYVHDFGTADHPNIPQLTEINWMNTWEDYCNLVADTVGQKFNGTFNLNLDLGLVKSGDRYLLTQTPVKAYESLRDTDNAQYFENVTVASDNELLKDFKGDTYEVVSHFVPGKDTTAVGFNLRVGDGQATKVIYDLTKETLSIDRSQSGTILSDAFAKVNSQQVTRNEDGSIDLHLYVDRASVEVFAKGNTVAGANQIFPSPRAVGASVLVEGGPAKANIAIYPIKSTWTDKKEVTKAVAMNTTVAGHLALEVGQSKDLQVYLAPASEEQDVTWTVSDPSLVSYTEHDNKLSLKALHKGHLTVTATSVENPSLTKTFNIDITLNNFATNLKGLKAVTGDWYIDDDTLYDSNVSANDFFMAYESNGFKQFDYDIDVKYQHGLVNLFVAAEREEPGRAYSVQFADNDTVRLFRFGGETIAEAHLDKAINDGQYHHVKVVKGKDTMTVYVDGKEVLHHQFDAVDNYFNQAHVGVGLWDGAVEFKNFFVTEKMTNTSSDTTDEPIKPDPQPEPSPEPNPENKPVEPEHQPEVAPEPEPTGQNNGHDSTNTVPDPSQDNTGKQEESNTPVETPKTVAPLVENLLKKFNAFSLTTFLASIAKETWHFLTKWLFS
;
A
#
# COMPACT_ATOMS: atom_id res chain seq x y z
N ILE A 1 -26.07 -1.62 -24.83
CA ILE A 1 -24.97 -1.18 -25.72
C ILE A 1 -25.53 -0.22 -26.75
N GLU A 2 -24.89 0.92 -26.91
CA GLU A 2 -25.19 1.95 -27.91
C GLU A 2 -24.03 2.09 -28.89
N THR A 3 -24.29 2.68 -30.04
CA THR A 3 -23.29 2.96 -31.06
C THR A 3 -23.26 4.45 -31.37
N ALA A 4 -22.09 5.02 -31.55
CA ALA A 4 -21.87 6.34 -32.09
C ALA A 4 -20.88 6.25 -33.26
N TYR A 5 -20.93 7.22 -34.18
CA TYR A 5 -20.00 7.32 -35.28
C TYR A 5 -19.42 8.72 -35.42
N SER A 6 -18.23 8.81 -35.99
CA SER A 6 -17.53 10.05 -36.29
C SER A 6 -17.18 10.09 -37.78
N GLU A 7 -17.31 11.25 -38.40
CA GLU A 7 -16.91 11.51 -39.79
C GLU A 7 -15.63 12.38 -39.86
N ASP A 8 -15.05 12.76 -38.72
CA ASP A 8 -13.93 13.68 -38.58
C ASP A 8 -12.79 13.11 -37.70
N GLU A 9 -12.54 11.81 -37.80
CA GLU A 9 -11.48 11.08 -37.07
C GLU A 9 -11.64 11.17 -35.54
N GLY A 10 -12.87 11.13 -35.05
CA GLY A 10 -13.16 11.10 -33.62
C GLY A 10 -13.20 12.47 -32.93
N ARG A 11 -13.14 13.60 -33.68
CA ARG A 11 -13.26 14.95 -33.10
C ARG A 11 -14.69 15.28 -32.67
N THR A 12 -15.69 14.84 -33.47
CA THR A 12 -17.10 14.91 -33.12
C THR A 12 -17.77 13.56 -33.30
N TRP A 13 -18.81 13.32 -32.53
CA TRP A 13 -19.52 12.04 -32.51
C TRP A 13 -21.02 12.23 -32.63
N GLN A 14 -21.65 11.39 -33.42
CA GLN A 14 -23.10 11.30 -33.55
C GLN A 14 -23.57 9.97 -33.01
N LYS A 15 -24.50 10.01 -32.05
CA LYS A 15 -25.12 8.80 -31.52
C LYS A 15 -26.08 8.19 -32.54
N TYR A 16 -26.06 6.87 -32.64
CA TYR A 16 -27.10 6.13 -33.27
C TYR A 16 -28.28 6.00 -32.29
N ASP A 17 -29.45 6.58 -32.62
CA ASP A 17 -30.59 6.79 -31.70
C ASP A 17 -31.29 5.50 -31.23
N LYS A 18 -30.62 4.36 -31.30
CA LYS A 18 -31.17 3.07 -30.88
C LYS A 18 -30.11 2.27 -30.10
N VAL A 19 -30.57 1.62 -29.05
CA VAL A 19 -29.83 0.56 -28.38
C VAL A 19 -29.64 -0.59 -29.38
N VAL A 20 -28.40 -1.01 -29.60
CA VAL A 20 -28.05 -2.07 -30.57
C VAL A 20 -27.98 -3.45 -29.92
N ALA A 21 -27.71 -3.53 -28.63
CA ALA A 21 -27.81 -4.74 -27.83
C ALA A 21 -28.22 -4.40 -26.41
N ASP A 22 -29.16 -5.16 -25.86
CA ASP A 22 -29.75 -4.93 -24.54
C ASP A 22 -29.79 -6.23 -23.73
N TRP A 23 -29.56 -6.11 -22.43
CA TRP A 23 -29.56 -7.23 -21.50
C TRP A 23 -30.87 -8.03 -21.47
N SER A 24 -32.01 -7.38 -21.74
CA SER A 24 -33.32 -8.06 -21.79
C SER A 24 -33.42 -9.06 -22.95
N GLN A 25 -32.56 -8.89 -23.97
CA GLN A 25 -32.44 -9.82 -25.11
C GLN A 25 -31.34 -10.88 -24.91
N ASP A 26 -30.54 -10.73 -23.84
CA ASP A 26 -29.55 -11.72 -23.46
C ASP A 26 -30.23 -13.03 -23.02
N PRO A 27 -29.75 -14.21 -23.45
CA PRO A 27 -30.33 -15.48 -23.07
C PRO A 27 -30.43 -15.71 -21.56
N LEU A 28 -29.54 -15.08 -20.79
CA LEU A 28 -29.51 -15.15 -19.33
C LEU A 28 -30.29 -14.03 -18.64
N GLN A 29 -30.76 -13.03 -19.39
CA GLN A 29 -31.45 -11.81 -18.90
C GLN A 29 -30.69 -11.16 -17.73
N ASN A 30 -29.36 -11.13 -17.80
CA ASN A 30 -28.52 -10.56 -16.76
C ASN A 30 -28.32 -9.08 -17.02
N GLN A 31 -28.74 -8.23 -16.06
CA GLN A 31 -28.57 -6.77 -16.11
C GLN A 31 -27.13 -6.32 -16.12
N ASP A 32 -26.23 -7.16 -15.63
CA ASP A 32 -24.79 -6.96 -15.70
C ASP A 32 -24.32 -7.25 -17.14
N PHE A 33 -24.26 -6.21 -17.95
CA PHE A 33 -24.14 -6.29 -19.41
C PHE A 33 -23.32 -5.11 -19.94
N ARG A 34 -21.99 -5.28 -20.06
CA ARG A 34 -21.02 -4.21 -20.29
C ARG A 34 -19.75 -4.65 -20.99
N ASP A 35 -18.83 -3.70 -21.19
CA ASP A 35 -17.45 -3.85 -21.67
C ASP A 35 -17.39 -4.53 -23.05
N PRO A 36 -18.02 -3.97 -24.10
CA PRO A 36 -17.98 -4.57 -25.41
C PRO A 36 -16.63 -4.36 -26.09
N LYS A 37 -16.01 -5.44 -26.57
CA LYS A 37 -14.91 -5.38 -27.54
C LYS A 37 -15.38 -5.91 -28.90
N VAL A 38 -15.19 -5.12 -29.94
CA VAL A 38 -15.63 -5.44 -31.30
C VAL A 38 -14.44 -5.70 -32.20
N PHE A 39 -14.55 -6.70 -33.08
CA PHE A 39 -13.59 -7.00 -34.13
C PHE A 39 -14.30 -7.59 -35.37
N ARG A 40 -13.60 -7.65 -36.48
CA ARG A 40 -14.12 -8.26 -37.70
C ARG A 40 -13.31 -9.51 -38.06
N TRP A 41 -13.99 -10.61 -38.35
CA TRP A 41 -13.43 -11.89 -38.75
C TRP A 41 -14.38 -12.61 -39.71
N ASP A 42 -13.86 -13.32 -40.69
CA ASP A 42 -14.63 -14.10 -41.66
C ASP A 42 -15.81 -13.31 -42.26
N ASN A 43 -15.52 -12.07 -42.67
CA ASN A 43 -16.44 -11.13 -43.31
C ASN A 43 -17.66 -10.67 -42.45
N GLN A 44 -17.64 -10.90 -41.15
CA GLN A 44 -18.66 -10.41 -40.22
C GLN A 44 -18.05 -9.78 -38.96
N TRP A 45 -18.85 -9.02 -38.27
CA TRP A 45 -18.47 -8.38 -37.02
C TRP A 45 -18.78 -9.30 -35.82
N PHE A 46 -17.90 -9.30 -34.86
CA PHE A 46 -18.08 -9.96 -33.58
C PHE A 46 -17.94 -8.96 -32.46
N MET A 47 -18.65 -9.23 -31.38
CA MET A 47 -18.56 -8.50 -30.13
C MET A 47 -18.44 -9.52 -29.00
N VAL A 48 -17.36 -9.44 -28.22
CA VAL A 48 -17.29 -10.09 -26.91
C VAL A 48 -17.77 -9.13 -25.85
N LEU A 49 -18.53 -9.63 -24.89
CA LEU A 49 -19.24 -8.83 -23.89
C LEU A 49 -19.15 -9.49 -22.53
N ALA A 50 -18.89 -8.67 -21.53
CA ALA A 50 -18.85 -9.03 -20.12
C ALA A 50 -20.08 -8.58 -19.33
N GLY A 51 -19.89 -8.55 -18.02
CA GLY A 51 -20.93 -8.32 -17.05
C GLY A 51 -21.52 -9.64 -16.61
N GLY A 52 -20.83 -10.34 -15.67
CA GLY A 52 -21.13 -11.74 -15.36
C GLY A 52 -20.58 -12.70 -16.42
N PRO A 53 -21.38 -13.61 -17.02
CA PRO A 53 -20.90 -14.54 -18.04
C PRO A 53 -20.38 -13.85 -19.30
N LEU A 54 -19.33 -14.40 -19.90
CA LEU A 54 -18.85 -13.96 -21.21
C LEU A 54 -19.86 -14.33 -22.29
N ARG A 55 -20.13 -13.41 -23.23
CA ARG A 55 -20.98 -13.63 -24.39
C ARG A 55 -20.24 -13.24 -25.66
N ILE A 56 -20.56 -13.95 -26.72
CA ILE A 56 -20.11 -13.63 -28.08
C ILE A 56 -21.34 -13.38 -28.92
N TYR A 57 -21.35 -12.24 -29.59
CA TYR A 57 -22.37 -11.83 -30.54
C TYR A 57 -21.74 -11.69 -31.92
N SER A 58 -22.54 -11.83 -32.98
CA SER A 58 -22.17 -11.51 -34.35
C SER A 58 -23.12 -10.49 -34.97
N SER A 59 -22.63 -9.75 -35.97
CA SER A 59 -23.41 -8.79 -36.73
C SER A 59 -22.87 -8.63 -38.14
N GLN A 60 -23.73 -8.32 -39.12
CA GLN A 60 -23.34 -7.92 -40.46
C GLN A 60 -23.22 -6.39 -40.63
N ASP A 61 -23.80 -5.61 -39.74
CA ASP A 61 -24.02 -4.18 -39.91
C ASP A 61 -23.74 -3.31 -38.68
N LEU A 62 -23.20 -3.90 -37.60
CA LEU A 62 -22.95 -3.25 -36.29
C LEU A 62 -24.22 -2.74 -35.57
N LYS A 63 -25.40 -2.98 -36.11
CA LYS A 63 -26.70 -2.49 -35.60
C LYS A 63 -27.59 -3.62 -35.11
N ASN A 64 -27.53 -4.76 -35.81
CA ASN A 64 -28.31 -5.95 -35.49
C ASN A 64 -27.37 -7.07 -35.03
N TRP A 65 -27.43 -7.38 -33.75
CA TRP A 65 -26.54 -8.36 -33.10
C TRP A 65 -27.29 -9.65 -32.79
N GLN A 66 -26.63 -10.79 -33.03
CA GLN A 66 -27.14 -12.11 -32.74
C GLN A 66 -26.23 -12.83 -31.76
N VAL A 67 -26.80 -13.52 -30.78
CA VAL A 67 -26.04 -14.33 -29.83
C VAL A 67 -25.47 -15.55 -30.50
N GLU A 68 -24.16 -15.69 -30.49
CA GLU A 68 -23.44 -16.89 -30.89
C GLU A 68 -23.29 -17.85 -29.71
N THR A 69 -22.52 -17.47 -28.70
CA THR A 69 -22.19 -18.32 -27.57
C THR A 69 -22.24 -17.56 -26.24
N THR A 70 -22.70 -18.23 -25.20
CA THR A 70 -22.70 -17.75 -23.82
C THR A 70 -21.96 -18.76 -22.94
N TYR A 71 -20.93 -18.29 -22.24
CA TYR A 71 -20.10 -19.10 -21.33
C TYR A 71 -20.57 -18.90 -19.91
N LYS A 72 -21.52 -19.72 -19.44
CA LYS A 72 -22.18 -19.54 -18.12
C LYS A 72 -21.24 -19.51 -16.93
N ASP A 73 -20.13 -20.25 -17.01
CA ASP A 73 -19.16 -20.42 -15.93
C ASP A 73 -17.92 -19.54 -16.11
N LEU A 74 -17.85 -18.75 -17.19
CA LEU A 74 -16.74 -17.85 -17.46
C LEU A 74 -17.13 -16.40 -17.17
N HIS A 75 -16.99 -16.00 -15.91
CA HIS A 75 -17.22 -14.63 -15.48
C HIS A 75 -15.98 -13.78 -15.73
N THR A 76 -16.18 -12.60 -16.32
CA THR A 76 -15.10 -11.67 -16.63
C THR A 76 -15.60 -10.24 -16.70
N GLU A 77 -14.68 -9.30 -16.60
CA GLU A 77 -14.83 -7.90 -16.95
C GLU A 77 -13.82 -7.57 -18.05
N CYS A 78 -14.07 -6.50 -18.80
CA CYS A 78 -13.17 -5.99 -19.83
C CYS A 78 -12.55 -7.11 -20.70
N PRO A 79 -13.36 -7.98 -21.34
CA PRO A 79 -12.83 -9.07 -22.15
C PRO A 79 -12.22 -8.51 -23.43
N ASP A 80 -11.10 -9.07 -23.87
CA ASP A 80 -10.56 -8.86 -25.21
C ASP A 80 -10.34 -10.21 -25.87
N LEU A 81 -10.66 -10.30 -27.15
CA LEU A 81 -10.50 -11.52 -27.95
C LEU A 81 -9.84 -11.16 -29.28
N TYR A 82 -8.65 -11.66 -29.51
CA TYR A 82 -7.86 -11.32 -30.68
C TYR A 82 -7.00 -12.49 -31.18
N PRO A 83 -6.78 -12.58 -32.51
CA PRO A 83 -5.86 -13.55 -33.08
C PRO A 83 -4.42 -13.06 -33.03
N ILE A 84 -3.50 -14.00 -32.91
CA ILE A 84 -2.07 -13.73 -32.88
C ILE A 84 -1.34 -14.88 -33.63
N VAL A 85 -0.31 -14.55 -34.40
CA VAL A 85 0.56 -15.57 -35.02
C VAL A 85 1.68 -15.87 -34.03
N ALA A 86 1.74 -17.10 -33.56
CA ALA A 86 2.79 -17.54 -32.65
C ALA A 86 4.14 -17.68 -33.35
N ASN A 87 5.22 -17.78 -32.57
CA ASN A 87 6.59 -17.92 -33.10
C ASN A 87 6.84 -19.20 -33.91
N ASP A 88 5.98 -20.24 -33.80
CA ASP A 88 6.01 -21.45 -34.59
C ASP A 88 5.14 -21.36 -35.89
N GLY A 89 4.53 -20.19 -36.13
CA GLY A 89 3.66 -19.92 -37.28
C GLY A 89 2.20 -20.30 -37.07
N ALA A 90 1.81 -20.83 -35.92
CA ALA A 90 0.42 -21.15 -35.67
C ALA A 90 -0.41 -19.87 -35.41
N LEU A 91 -1.57 -19.78 -36.06
CA LEU A 91 -2.56 -18.76 -35.75
C LEU A 91 -3.36 -19.24 -34.53
N LYS A 92 -3.30 -18.49 -33.46
CA LYS A 92 -4.04 -18.74 -32.23
C LYS A 92 -4.90 -17.53 -31.84
N TRP A 93 -5.87 -17.75 -30.99
CA TRP A 93 -6.69 -16.71 -30.42
C TRP A 93 -6.42 -16.60 -28.92
N VAL A 94 -6.33 -15.39 -28.43
CA VAL A 94 -6.14 -15.08 -27.01
C VAL A 94 -7.43 -14.45 -26.49
N LEU A 95 -7.97 -15.02 -25.43
CA LEU A 95 -9.05 -14.42 -24.64
C LEU A 95 -8.45 -13.83 -23.35
N SER A 96 -8.32 -12.51 -23.32
CA SER A 96 -7.92 -11.75 -22.12
C SER A 96 -9.11 -11.54 -21.20
N ARG A 97 -8.89 -11.66 -19.89
CA ARG A 97 -9.88 -11.54 -18.84
C ARG A 97 -9.50 -10.42 -17.89
N GLY A 98 -10.01 -9.22 -18.15
CA GLY A 98 -9.73 -8.02 -17.35
C GLY A 98 -8.25 -7.61 -17.31
N GLY A 99 -7.41 -8.12 -18.22
CA GLY A 99 -5.97 -7.86 -18.18
C GLY A 99 -5.20 -8.54 -17.03
N ARG A 100 -5.86 -9.44 -16.30
CA ARG A 100 -5.23 -10.18 -15.18
C ARG A 100 -4.78 -11.58 -15.58
N SER A 101 -5.55 -12.21 -16.43
CA SER A 101 -5.29 -13.56 -16.90
C SER A 101 -5.78 -13.75 -18.34
N TYR A 102 -5.33 -14.81 -18.99
CA TYR A 102 -5.73 -15.14 -20.33
C TYR A 102 -5.79 -16.64 -20.58
N LYS A 103 -6.52 -17.00 -21.64
CA LYS A 103 -6.54 -18.34 -22.23
C LYS A 103 -6.11 -18.25 -23.69
N VAL A 104 -5.48 -19.29 -24.21
CA VAL A 104 -5.17 -19.44 -25.63
C VAL A 104 -5.99 -20.57 -26.23
N GLY A 105 -6.42 -20.41 -27.46
CA GLY A 105 -7.23 -21.40 -28.17
C GLY A 105 -7.52 -21.01 -29.60
N ASP A 106 -8.69 -21.41 -30.10
CA ASP A 106 -9.17 -21.13 -31.43
C ASP A 106 -10.52 -20.40 -31.38
N PHE A 107 -10.74 -19.49 -32.32
CA PHE A 107 -12.06 -18.92 -32.56
C PHE A 107 -12.64 -19.54 -33.83
N LYS A 108 -13.66 -20.41 -33.68
CA LYS A 108 -14.20 -21.24 -34.73
C LYS A 108 -15.68 -21.53 -34.53
N GLN A 109 -16.30 -22.10 -35.58
CA GLN A 109 -17.67 -22.57 -35.46
C GLN A 109 -17.73 -23.94 -34.76
N VAL A 110 -18.62 -24.03 -33.78
CA VAL A 110 -19.00 -25.26 -33.07
C VAL A 110 -20.52 -25.38 -33.16
N ASP A 111 -21.02 -26.44 -33.72
CA ASP A 111 -22.46 -26.66 -33.98
C ASP A 111 -23.14 -25.50 -34.70
N GLY A 112 -22.44 -24.89 -35.64
CA GLY A 112 -22.93 -23.77 -36.46
C GLY A 112 -22.94 -22.41 -35.75
N LYS A 113 -22.33 -22.27 -34.57
CA LYS A 113 -22.17 -21.03 -33.83
C LYS A 113 -20.72 -20.72 -33.59
N TRP A 114 -20.37 -19.46 -33.67
CA TRP A 114 -19.02 -19.01 -33.35
C TRP A 114 -18.71 -19.08 -31.86
N ALA A 115 -17.56 -19.64 -31.54
CA ALA A 115 -17.12 -19.85 -30.17
C ALA A 115 -15.59 -19.72 -30.05
N PHE A 116 -15.11 -19.21 -28.92
CA PHE A 116 -13.74 -19.40 -28.49
C PHE A 116 -13.62 -20.76 -27.81
N VAL A 117 -12.73 -21.59 -28.30
CA VAL A 117 -12.45 -22.92 -27.77
C VAL A 117 -11.03 -22.94 -27.25
N ALA A 118 -10.86 -22.91 -25.94
CA ALA A 118 -9.54 -22.96 -25.34
C ALA A 118 -8.82 -24.27 -25.68
N ASP A 119 -7.51 -24.23 -25.88
CA ASP A 119 -6.69 -25.45 -25.99
C ASP A 119 -6.80 -26.26 -24.70
N ASP A 120 -6.56 -27.58 -24.76
CA ASP A 120 -6.81 -28.50 -23.64
C ASP A 120 -6.12 -28.08 -22.35
N VAL A 121 -4.90 -27.56 -22.44
CA VAL A 121 -4.11 -27.10 -21.29
C VAL A 121 -4.72 -25.86 -20.58
N TYR A 122 -5.66 -25.16 -21.25
CA TYR A 122 -6.33 -23.97 -20.71
C TYR A 122 -7.80 -24.21 -20.36
N GLN A 123 -8.29 -25.43 -20.40
CA GLN A 123 -9.70 -25.73 -20.06
C GLN A 123 -10.00 -25.26 -18.61
N ASP A 124 -9.19 -25.71 -17.68
CA ASP A 124 -9.34 -25.43 -16.26
C ASP A 124 -8.23 -24.52 -15.69
N HIS A 125 -7.43 -23.88 -16.55
CA HIS A 125 -6.32 -23.05 -16.18
C HIS A 125 -6.27 -21.76 -17.00
N ASP A 126 -5.97 -20.64 -16.33
CA ASP A 126 -5.64 -19.38 -16.95
C ASP A 126 -4.16 -19.07 -16.72
N GLU A 127 -3.47 -18.55 -17.71
CA GLU A 127 -2.15 -17.95 -17.51
C GLU A 127 -2.29 -16.55 -16.91
N ILE A 128 -1.32 -16.17 -16.08
CA ILE A 128 -1.25 -14.83 -15.51
C ILE A 128 -0.76 -13.86 -16.57
N MET A 129 -1.50 -12.78 -16.80
CA MET A 129 -1.12 -11.73 -17.74
C MET A 129 -0.22 -10.69 -17.07
N ASN A 130 -0.55 -10.29 -15.85
CA ASN A 130 0.27 -9.39 -15.05
C ASN A 130 0.20 -9.79 -13.56
N PHE A 131 1.36 -10.07 -12.95
CA PHE A 131 1.42 -10.50 -11.55
C PHE A 131 1.42 -9.33 -10.56
N GLY A 132 1.78 -8.13 -11.00
CA GLY A 132 1.66 -6.93 -10.19
C GLY A 132 0.19 -6.62 -9.90
N LYS A 133 -0.08 -5.88 -8.85
CA LYS A 133 -1.47 -5.64 -8.45
C LYS A 133 -2.14 -4.55 -9.28
N ASP A 134 -1.36 -3.61 -9.80
CA ASP A 134 -1.88 -2.41 -10.44
C ASP A 134 -1.75 -2.51 -11.98
N SER A 135 -2.48 -3.45 -12.54
CA SER A 135 -2.72 -3.61 -13.97
C SER A 135 -4.07 -4.27 -14.17
N TYR A 136 -5.02 -3.57 -14.75
CA TYR A 136 -6.38 -4.05 -14.94
C TYR A 136 -6.98 -3.53 -16.25
N ALA A 137 -8.10 -4.16 -16.68
CA ALA A 137 -8.89 -3.74 -17.84
C ALA A 137 -8.08 -3.57 -19.14
N ALA A 138 -7.12 -4.49 -19.38
CA ALA A 138 -6.30 -4.47 -20.59
C ALA A 138 -7.15 -4.56 -21.85
N MET A 139 -6.87 -3.68 -22.80
CA MET A 139 -7.54 -3.64 -24.10
C MET A 139 -6.53 -3.40 -25.21
N THR A 140 -6.64 -4.17 -26.30
CA THR A 140 -5.89 -3.88 -27.51
C THR A 140 -6.44 -2.65 -28.21
N TYR A 141 -5.54 -1.83 -28.75
CA TYR A 141 -5.94 -0.66 -29.53
C TYR A 141 -6.66 -1.06 -30.81
N TYR A 142 -7.59 -0.24 -31.22
CA TYR A 142 -8.33 -0.27 -32.47
C TYR A 142 -9.29 -1.46 -32.63
N VAL A 143 -10.19 -1.29 -33.54
CA VAL A 143 -11.02 -2.34 -34.11
C VAL A 143 -10.35 -2.82 -35.41
N HIS A 144 -9.98 -4.08 -35.46
CA HIS A 144 -9.31 -4.65 -36.59
C HIS A 144 -10.23 -5.52 -37.45
N ASP A 145 -10.00 -5.50 -38.76
CA ASP A 145 -10.45 -6.56 -39.67
C ASP A 145 -9.31 -7.59 -39.78
N PHE A 146 -9.49 -8.69 -39.09
CA PHE A 146 -8.50 -9.76 -39.02
C PHE A 146 -8.53 -10.69 -40.23
N GLY A 147 -9.37 -10.41 -41.23
CA GLY A 147 -9.48 -11.21 -42.47
C GLY A 147 -10.32 -12.46 -42.28
N THR A 148 -9.86 -13.55 -42.87
CA THR A 148 -10.49 -14.87 -42.79
C THR A 148 -9.46 -15.95 -42.44
N ALA A 149 -9.92 -17.15 -42.09
CA ALA A 149 -9.02 -18.27 -41.78
C ALA A 149 -8.05 -18.61 -42.93
N ASP A 150 -8.52 -18.50 -44.20
CA ASP A 150 -7.68 -18.74 -45.39
C ASP A 150 -6.76 -17.56 -45.74
N HIS A 151 -7.15 -16.35 -45.36
CA HIS A 151 -6.42 -15.10 -45.63
C HIS A 151 -6.41 -14.22 -44.38
N PRO A 152 -5.66 -14.60 -43.32
CA PRO A 152 -5.59 -13.83 -42.09
C PRO A 152 -4.82 -12.52 -42.32
N ASN A 153 -5.34 -11.44 -41.75
CA ASN A 153 -4.72 -10.12 -41.73
C ASN A 153 -4.44 -9.75 -40.26
N ILE A 154 -3.33 -10.24 -39.73
CA ILE A 154 -2.99 -10.09 -38.30
C ILE A 154 -1.93 -8.99 -38.17
N PRO A 155 -2.31 -7.78 -37.72
CA PRO A 155 -1.36 -6.70 -37.44
C PRO A 155 -0.58 -6.95 -36.14
N GLN A 156 0.47 -6.16 -35.92
CA GLN A 156 1.02 -6.03 -34.55
C GLN A 156 -0.07 -5.47 -33.66
N LEU A 157 -0.39 -6.18 -32.60
CA LEU A 157 -1.33 -5.73 -31.56
C LEU A 157 -0.56 -5.04 -30.45
N THR A 158 -1.10 -3.90 -30.02
CA THR A 158 -0.59 -3.15 -28.87
C THR A 158 -1.73 -3.01 -27.85
N GLU A 159 -1.44 -3.23 -26.59
CA GLU A 159 -2.41 -3.07 -25.50
C GLU A 159 -2.07 -1.92 -24.57
N ILE A 160 -3.08 -1.44 -23.86
CA ILE A 160 -2.99 -0.51 -22.74
C ILE A 160 -3.82 -1.03 -21.60
N ASN A 161 -3.33 -0.80 -20.38
CA ASN A 161 -3.95 -1.25 -19.13
C ASN A 161 -4.19 -0.05 -18.22
N TRP A 162 -5.16 -0.16 -17.35
CA TRP A 162 -5.35 0.78 -16.25
C TRP A 162 -4.40 0.40 -15.09
N MET A 163 -3.45 1.28 -14.77
CA MET A 163 -2.55 1.11 -13.63
C MET A 163 -3.28 1.46 -12.35
N ASN A 164 -4.11 0.57 -11.91
CA ASN A 164 -4.83 0.58 -10.65
C ASN A 164 -5.46 -0.80 -10.41
N THR A 165 -6.28 -0.92 -9.40
CA THR A 165 -6.98 -2.16 -9.00
C THR A 165 -8.28 -1.82 -8.28
N TRP A 166 -9.15 -2.80 -8.06
CA TRP A 166 -10.35 -2.66 -7.24
C TRP A 166 -10.14 -2.99 -5.75
N GLU A 167 -8.88 -3.01 -5.28
CA GLU A 167 -8.58 -3.15 -3.85
C GLU A 167 -8.97 -1.88 -3.06
N ASP A 168 -8.89 -1.96 -1.74
CA ASP A 168 -9.28 -0.91 -0.80
C ASP A 168 -8.58 0.45 -1.03
N TYR A 169 -7.44 0.46 -1.69
CA TYR A 169 -6.70 1.68 -2.00
C TYR A 169 -7.03 2.32 -3.37
N CYS A 170 -7.93 1.75 -4.14
CA CYS A 170 -8.28 2.20 -5.49
C CYS A 170 -8.51 3.72 -5.60
N ASN A 171 -9.19 4.30 -4.64
CA ASN A 171 -9.58 5.71 -4.61
C ASN A 171 -8.80 6.56 -3.58
N LEU A 172 -7.75 6.00 -2.95
CA LEU A 172 -7.02 6.68 -1.87
C LEU A 172 -5.86 7.55 -2.37
N VAL A 173 -5.40 7.36 -3.61
CA VAL A 173 -4.19 8.03 -4.13
C VAL A 173 -4.35 9.54 -4.14
N ALA A 174 -5.44 10.05 -4.71
CA ALA A 174 -5.67 11.49 -4.82
C ALA A 174 -5.61 12.19 -3.45
N ASP A 175 -6.32 11.63 -2.47
CA ASP A 175 -6.43 12.22 -1.13
C ASP A 175 -5.15 12.04 -0.29
N THR A 176 -4.45 10.91 -0.47
CA THR A 176 -3.31 10.57 0.37
C THR A 176 -2.00 11.20 -0.11
N VAL A 177 -1.73 11.17 -1.43
CA VAL A 177 -0.46 11.69 -1.99
C VAL A 177 -0.61 13.03 -2.70
N GLY A 178 -1.82 13.61 -2.70
CA GLY A 178 -2.08 14.93 -3.27
C GLY A 178 -2.13 14.96 -4.80
N GLN A 179 -2.32 13.81 -5.47
CA GLN A 179 -2.60 13.78 -6.91
C GLN A 179 -4.03 14.27 -7.18
N LYS A 180 -4.29 14.73 -8.41
CA LYS A 180 -5.63 15.17 -8.83
C LYS A 180 -6.49 14.05 -9.43
N PHE A 181 -5.97 12.82 -9.44
CA PHE A 181 -6.59 11.65 -10.06
C PHE A 181 -6.16 10.38 -9.32
N ASN A 182 -6.95 9.31 -9.49
CA ASN A 182 -6.65 7.97 -9.00
C ASN A 182 -6.33 7.07 -10.19
N GLY A 183 -5.18 6.37 -10.10
CA GLY A 183 -4.69 5.52 -11.17
C GLY A 183 -4.08 6.31 -12.34
N THR A 184 -3.45 5.56 -13.24
CA THR A 184 -2.82 6.04 -14.46
C THR A 184 -2.88 4.95 -15.53
N PHE A 185 -2.11 5.06 -16.60
CA PHE A 185 -1.94 3.98 -17.57
C PHE A 185 -0.62 3.26 -17.34
N ASN A 186 -0.62 1.94 -17.54
CA ASN A 186 0.60 1.17 -17.71
C ASN A 186 1.31 1.54 -19.04
N LEU A 187 2.52 1.07 -19.23
CA LEU A 187 3.18 1.19 -20.52
C LEU A 187 2.35 0.52 -21.61
N ASN A 188 2.40 1.08 -22.81
CA ASN A 188 1.86 0.41 -23.99
C ASN A 188 2.73 -0.79 -24.33
N LEU A 189 2.12 -1.95 -24.54
CA LEU A 189 2.81 -3.21 -24.72
C LEU A 189 2.46 -3.83 -26.08
N ASP A 190 3.49 -4.10 -26.91
CA ASP A 190 3.35 -4.91 -28.12
C ASP A 190 3.20 -6.38 -27.73
N LEU A 191 2.15 -7.01 -28.25
CA LEU A 191 1.81 -8.38 -27.94
C LEU A 191 2.45 -9.35 -28.93
N GLY A 192 2.95 -10.46 -28.43
CA GLY A 192 3.42 -11.59 -29.20
C GLY A 192 2.97 -12.90 -28.54
N LEU A 193 3.21 -14.02 -29.20
CA LEU A 193 2.86 -15.34 -28.67
C LEU A 193 4.01 -16.32 -28.95
N VAL A 194 4.46 -17.01 -27.91
CA VAL A 194 5.55 -17.99 -28.00
C VAL A 194 5.09 -19.36 -27.54
N LYS A 195 5.47 -20.39 -28.27
CA LYS A 195 5.24 -21.77 -27.89
C LYS A 195 6.23 -22.22 -26.82
N SER A 196 5.72 -22.77 -25.75
CA SER A 196 6.50 -23.30 -24.62
C SER A 196 5.95 -24.68 -24.22
N GLY A 197 6.60 -25.74 -24.70
CA GLY A 197 6.09 -27.11 -24.50
C GLY A 197 4.75 -27.34 -25.22
N ASP A 198 3.73 -27.68 -24.46
CA ASP A 198 2.36 -27.93 -24.91
C ASP A 198 1.45 -26.70 -24.88
N ARG A 199 1.95 -25.55 -24.42
CA ARG A 199 1.21 -24.30 -24.28
C ARG A 199 1.80 -23.14 -25.10
N TYR A 200 1.03 -22.07 -25.20
CA TYR A 200 1.45 -20.81 -25.78
C TYR A 200 1.43 -19.73 -24.73
N LEU A 201 2.52 -19.00 -24.57
CA LEU A 201 2.64 -17.90 -23.61
C LEU A 201 2.60 -16.56 -24.35
N LEU A 202 1.78 -15.65 -23.87
CA LEU A 202 1.73 -14.27 -24.34
C LEU A 202 3.03 -13.55 -23.99
N THR A 203 3.59 -12.79 -24.91
CA THR A 203 4.68 -11.86 -24.63
C THR A 203 4.15 -10.43 -24.63
N GLN A 204 4.57 -9.65 -23.65
CA GLN A 204 4.18 -8.26 -23.45
C GLN A 204 5.46 -7.40 -23.47
N THR A 205 5.73 -6.79 -24.62
CA THR A 205 6.98 -6.04 -24.86
C THR A 205 6.67 -4.55 -24.85
N PRO A 206 7.32 -3.73 -24.00
CA PRO A 206 7.17 -2.28 -24.07
C PRO A 206 7.40 -1.78 -25.49
N VAL A 207 6.50 -0.94 -26.02
CA VAL A 207 6.60 -0.47 -27.39
C VAL A 207 7.96 0.20 -27.64
N LYS A 208 8.55 -0.10 -28.77
CA LYS A 208 9.89 0.37 -29.14
C LYS A 208 10.04 1.89 -29.11
N ALA A 209 8.95 2.64 -29.21
CA ALA A 209 8.96 4.08 -29.15
C ALA A 209 9.58 4.63 -27.85
N TYR A 210 9.47 3.89 -26.74
CA TYR A 210 10.06 4.29 -25.45
C TYR A 210 11.61 4.35 -25.49
N GLU A 211 12.26 3.58 -26.34
CA GLU A 211 13.72 3.65 -26.52
C GLU A 211 14.19 5.04 -26.97
N SER A 212 13.35 5.79 -27.67
CA SER A 212 13.67 7.17 -28.10
C SER A 212 13.73 8.16 -26.94
N LEU A 213 13.18 7.80 -25.80
CA LEU A 213 13.20 8.61 -24.57
C LEU A 213 14.45 8.37 -23.72
N ARG A 214 15.26 7.35 -24.01
CA ARG A 214 16.49 7.06 -23.28
C ARG A 214 17.45 8.25 -23.37
N ASP A 215 17.93 8.70 -22.23
CA ASP A 215 19.05 9.63 -22.16
C ASP A 215 20.37 8.86 -22.23
N THR A 216 20.82 8.58 -23.43
CA THR A 216 22.01 7.77 -23.70
C THR A 216 23.31 8.47 -23.27
N ASP A 217 23.30 9.80 -23.15
CA ASP A 217 24.47 10.57 -22.75
C ASP A 217 24.75 10.43 -21.25
N ASN A 218 23.72 10.17 -20.45
CA ASN A 218 23.78 9.97 -19.01
C ASN A 218 23.54 8.51 -18.59
N ALA A 219 23.50 7.58 -19.55
CA ALA A 219 23.33 6.16 -19.27
C ALA A 219 24.59 5.55 -18.65
N GLN A 220 24.39 4.55 -17.79
CA GLN A 220 25.48 3.80 -17.18
C GLN A 220 25.43 2.35 -17.67
N TYR A 221 26.59 1.82 -17.98
CA TYR A 221 26.75 0.46 -18.52
C TYR A 221 27.78 -0.33 -17.68
N PHE A 222 27.40 -1.53 -17.31
CA PHE A 222 28.24 -2.47 -16.57
C PHE A 222 28.25 -3.79 -17.33
N GLU A 223 29.37 -4.15 -17.91
CA GLU A 223 29.49 -5.37 -18.71
C GLU A 223 30.32 -6.44 -17.98
N ASN A 224 29.79 -7.64 -17.89
CA ASN A 224 30.43 -8.82 -17.32
C ASN A 224 31.04 -8.56 -15.91
N VAL A 225 30.36 -7.72 -15.13
CA VAL A 225 30.81 -7.38 -13.77
C VAL A 225 30.46 -8.50 -12.80
N THR A 226 31.28 -8.67 -11.77
CA THR A 226 30.95 -9.54 -10.64
C THR A 226 30.32 -8.69 -9.56
N VAL A 227 29.09 -9.02 -9.19
CA VAL A 227 28.30 -8.30 -8.20
C VAL A 227 28.15 -9.16 -6.96
N ALA A 228 28.55 -8.63 -5.81
CA ALA A 228 28.35 -9.24 -4.49
C ALA A 228 27.35 -8.42 -3.68
N SER A 229 26.98 -8.90 -2.50
CA SER A 229 25.97 -8.26 -1.65
C SER A 229 26.35 -6.87 -1.14
N ASP A 230 27.65 -6.58 -1.08
CA ASP A 230 28.23 -5.30 -0.64
C ASP A 230 28.63 -4.38 -1.81
N ASN A 231 28.09 -4.64 -3.02
CA ASN A 231 28.41 -3.84 -4.18
C ASN A 231 27.91 -2.39 -4.07
N GLU A 232 28.64 -1.49 -4.71
CA GLU A 232 28.33 -0.05 -4.81
C GLU A 232 28.16 0.39 -6.27
N LEU A 233 27.78 -0.51 -7.18
CA LEU A 233 27.76 -0.25 -8.62
C LEU A 233 26.91 0.99 -9.00
N LEU A 234 25.77 1.18 -8.36
CA LEU A 234 24.84 2.28 -8.65
C LEU A 234 24.83 3.36 -7.56
N LYS A 235 25.85 3.44 -6.69
CA LYS A 235 25.88 4.40 -5.56
C LYS A 235 25.75 5.86 -5.98
N ASP A 236 26.28 6.20 -7.14
CA ASP A 236 26.30 7.56 -7.68
C ASP A 236 25.12 7.83 -8.64
N PHE A 237 24.30 6.81 -8.91
CA PHE A 237 23.11 6.97 -9.76
C PHE A 237 22.05 7.79 -9.04
N LYS A 238 21.47 8.76 -9.78
CA LYS A 238 20.34 9.58 -9.34
C LYS A 238 19.32 9.70 -10.47
N GLY A 239 18.11 9.23 -10.21
CA GLY A 239 17.00 9.33 -11.15
C GLY A 239 15.68 8.98 -10.48
N ASP A 240 14.62 9.66 -10.86
CA ASP A 240 13.24 9.37 -10.46
C ASP A 240 12.45 8.67 -11.57
N THR A 241 12.97 8.72 -12.81
CA THR A 241 12.39 8.08 -14.00
C THR A 241 13.51 7.47 -14.82
N TYR A 242 13.53 6.15 -14.93
CA TYR A 242 14.61 5.41 -15.60
C TYR A 242 14.20 4.02 -16.04
N GLU A 243 14.95 3.48 -16.98
CA GLU A 243 14.86 2.10 -17.46
C GLU A 243 16.10 1.32 -17.03
N VAL A 244 15.90 0.06 -16.63
CA VAL A 244 16.99 -0.87 -16.32
C VAL A 244 16.86 -2.10 -17.21
N VAL A 245 17.91 -2.41 -17.95
CA VAL A 245 18.03 -3.67 -18.70
C VAL A 245 19.14 -4.47 -18.08
N SER A 246 18.86 -5.69 -17.64
CA SER A 246 19.84 -6.50 -16.95
C SER A 246 19.80 -7.98 -17.35
N HIS A 247 20.98 -8.60 -17.30
CA HIS A 247 21.18 -10.01 -17.49
C HIS A 247 22.09 -10.52 -16.36
N PHE A 248 21.56 -11.41 -15.51
CA PHE A 248 22.28 -12.00 -14.40
C PHE A 248 22.65 -13.45 -14.69
N VAL A 249 23.89 -13.81 -14.41
CA VAL A 249 24.37 -15.20 -14.37
C VAL A 249 24.73 -15.52 -12.91
N PRO A 250 23.81 -16.17 -12.17
CA PRO A 250 24.04 -16.49 -10.76
C PRO A 250 25.25 -17.42 -10.57
N GLY A 251 26.00 -17.19 -9.51
CA GLY A 251 27.03 -18.13 -9.05
C GLY A 251 26.40 -19.29 -8.28
N LYS A 252 27.26 -20.21 -7.84
CA LYS A 252 26.84 -21.46 -7.15
C LYS A 252 26.01 -21.17 -5.87
N ASP A 253 26.43 -20.15 -5.11
CA ASP A 253 25.85 -19.84 -3.81
C ASP A 253 24.94 -18.61 -3.83
N THR A 254 24.63 -18.08 -5.01
CA THR A 254 23.69 -16.97 -5.19
C THR A 254 22.27 -17.45 -4.86
N THR A 255 21.58 -16.73 -3.99
CA THR A 255 20.20 -17.07 -3.57
C THR A 255 19.16 -16.10 -4.12
N ALA A 256 19.55 -14.85 -4.40
CA ALA A 256 18.67 -13.88 -5.02
C ALA A 256 19.45 -12.85 -5.84
N VAL A 257 18.78 -12.29 -6.89
CA VAL A 257 19.28 -11.18 -7.69
C VAL A 257 18.13 -10.19 -7.99
N GLY A 258 18.47 -8.92 -8.19
CA GLY A 258 17.48 -7.90 -8.52
C GLY A 258 17.97 -6.50 -8.22
N PHE A 259 17.03 -5.63 -7.85
CA PHE A 259 17.29 -4.20 -7.63
C PHE A 259 16.49 -3.65 -6.44
N ASN A 260 17.11 -2.73 -5.71
CA ASN A 260 16.39 -1.75 -4.93
C ASN A 260 16.27 -0.48 -5.79
N LEU A 261 15.07 0.00 -5.95
CA LEU A 261 14.68 1.11 -6.81
C LEU A 261 14.13 2.25 -5.95
N ARG A 262 14.27 3.49 -6.41
CA ARG A 262 13.78 4.66 -5.67
C ARG A 262 14.30 4.66 -4.23
N VAL A 263 15.63 4.48 -4.10
CA VAL A 263 16.30 4.41 -2.79
C VAL A 263 16.59 5.80 -2.26
N GLY A 264 16.20 6.06 -1.02
CA GLY A 264 16.44 7.32 -0.31
C GLY A 264 15.48 7.48 0.86
N ASP A 265 15.79 8.32 1.83
CA ASP A 265 14.97 8.61 3.00
C ASP A 265 14.50 7.34 3.77
N GLY A 266 15.34 6.31 3.81
CA GLY A 266 15.00 5.03 4.43
C GLY A 266 14.00 4.17 3.61
N GLN A 267 13.74 4.54 2.37
CA GLN A 267 12.76 3.89 1.48
C GLN A 267 13.44 3.13 0.36
N ALA A 268 12.80 2.10 -0.13
CA ALA A 268 13.15 1.39 -1.35
C ALA A 268 11.97 0.55 -1.86
N THR A 269 11.81 0.47 -3.18
CA THR A 269 11.00 -0.55 -3.84
C THR A 269 11.92 -1.67 -4.31
N LYS A 270 11.62 -2.92 -3.99
CA LYS A 270 12.47 -4.05 -4.38
C LYS A 270 11.83 -4.83 -5.52
N VAL A 271 12.62 -5.09 -6.55
CA VAL A 271 12.32 -6.13 -7.55
C VAL A 271 13.37 -7.21 -7.38
N ILE A 272 12.93 -8.39 -6.97
CA ILE A 272 13.83 -9.49 -6.57
C ILE A 272 13.40 -10.80 -7.19
N TYR A 273 14.37 -11.52 -7.75
CA TYR A 273 14.22 -12.91 -8.16
C TYR A 273 14.90 -13.81 -7.11
N ASP A 274 14.09 -14.58 -6.38
CA ASP A 274 14.52 -15.61 -5.42
C ASP A 274 14.85 -16.90 -6.19
N LEU A 275 16.12 -17.26 -6.28
CA LEU A 275 16.59 -18.44 -7.01
C LEU A 275 16.18 -19.76 -6.34
N THR A 276 15.92 -19.74 -5.04
CA THR A 276 15.58 -20.96 -4.30
C THR A 276 14.11 -21.34 -4.47
N LYS A 277 13.25 -20.32 -4.67
CA LYS A 277 11.81 -20.48 -4.90
C LYS A 277 11.45 -20.33 -6.36
N GLU A 278 12.38 -19.90 -7.20
CA GLU A 278 12.11 -19.50 -8.59
C GLU A 278 10.95 -18.52 -8.68
N THR A 279 11.01 -17.45 -7.89
CA THR A 279 9.93 -16.48 -7.74
C THR A 279 10.44 -15.08 -8.02
N LEU A 280 9.78 -14.37 -8.94
CA LEU A 280 9.98 -12.94 -9.17
C LEU A 280 8.96 -12.16 -8.35
N SER A 281 9.41 -11.14 -7.62
CA SER A 281 8.57 -10.36 -6.72
C SER A 281 8.79 -8.86 -6.88
N ILE A 282 7.72 -8.08 -6.68
CA ILE A 282 7.76 -6.64 -6.45
C ILE A 282 7.33 -6.41 -5.00
N ASP A 283 8.25 -5.88 -4.19
CA ASP A 283 8.00 -5.51 -2.80
C ASP A 283 8.03 -3.99 -2.67
N ARG A 284 6.86 -3.41 -2.42
CA ARG A 284 6.66 -1.99 -2.20
C ARG A 284 6.32 -1.62 -0.74
N SER A 285 6.48 -2.57 0.17
CA SER A 285 6.14 -2.38 1.59
C SER A 285 6.95 -1.28 2.29
N GLN A 286 8.07 -0.88 1.68
CA GLN A 286 8.95 0.19 2.16
C GLN A 286 9.15 1.29 1.10
N SER A 287 8.24 1.44 0.13
CA SER A 287 8.40 2.36 -1.00
C SER A 287 7.73 3.73 -0.81
N GLY A 288 7.74 4.25 0.42
CA GLY A 288 7.19 5.56 0.74
C GLY A 288 5.80 5.50 1.35
N THR A 289 4.85 6.25 0.80
CA THR A 289 3.47 6.27 1.30
C THR A 289 2.81 4.91 1.07
N ILE A 290 2.34 4.30 2.14
CA ILE A 290 1.57 3.07 2.15
C ILE A 290 0.08 3.43 2.30
N LEU A 291 -0.70 3.12 1.26
CA LEU A 291 -2.11 3.51 1.21
C LEU A 291 -2.99 2.62 2.12
N SER A 292 -2.64 1.33 2.19
CA SER A 292 -3.37 0.33 2.99
C SER A 292 -2.52 -0.93 3.17
N ASP A 293 -3.00 -1.87 3.98
CA ASP A 293 -2.38 -3.19 4.12
C ASP A 293 -2.41 -4.00 2.81
N ALA A 294 -3.43 -3.84 1.99
CA ALA A 294 -3.50 -4.48 0.68
C ALA A 294 -2.46 -3.90 -0.28
N PHE A 295 -2.23 -2.59 -0.24
CA PHE A 295 -1.18 -1.92 -0.99
C PHE A 295 0.22 -2.42 -0.61
N ALA A 296 0.48 -2.63 0.68
CA ALA A 296 1.79 -3.06 1.18
C ALA A 296 2.15 -4.51 0.86
N LYS A 297 1.21 -5.32 0.37
CA LYS A 297 1.47 -6.73 0.07
C LYS A 297 2.49 -6.90 -1.06
N VAL A 298 3.42 -7.81 -0.86
CA VAL A 298 4.36 -8.25 -1.91
C VAL A 298 3.59 -8.99 -2.99
N ASN A 299 3.80 -8.59 -4.24
CA ASN A 299 3.25 -9.28 -5.40
C ASN A 299 4.32 -10.18 -6.02
N SER A 300 3.99 -11.40 -6.34
CA SER A 300 4.97 -12.37 -6.84
C SER A 300 4.35 -13.38 -7.79
N GLN A 301 5.21 -13.90 -8.68
CA GLN A 301 4.89 -14.99 -9.59
C GLN A 301 6.04 -15.98 -9.64
N GLN A 302 5.72 -17.26 -9.75
CA GLN A 302 6.70 -18.29 -10.00
C GLN A 302 7.19 -18.19 -11.46
N VAL A 303 8.50 -18.09 -11.64
CA VAL A 303 9.17 -17.87 -12.92
C VAL A 303 10.41 -18.72 -13.00
N THR A 304 10.46 -19.69 -13.89
CA THR A 304 11.66 -20.50 -14.11
C THR A 304 12.78 -19.66 -14.74
N ARG A 305 14.03 -19.95 -14.38
CA ARG A 305 15.22 -19.35 -15.02
C ARG A 305 15.25 -19.64 -16.53
N ASN A 306 16.07 -18.89 -17.26
CA ASN A 306 16.40 -19.22 -18.65
C ASN A 306 17.05 -20.60 -18.76
N GLU A 307 17.06 -21.20 -19.94
CA GLU A 307 17.64 -22.55 -20.14
C GLU A 307 19.12 -22.65 -19.74
N ASP A 308 19.88 -21.56 -19.85
CA ASP A 308 21.27 -21.46 -19.44
C ASP A 308 21.43 -21.11 -17.93
N GLY A 309 20.35 -21.03 -17.19
CA GLY A 309 20.31 -20.68 -15.76
C GLY A 309 20.41 -19.19 -15.47
N SER A 310 20.47 -18.33 -16.49
CA SER A 310 20.47 -16.87 -16.35
C SER A 310 19.10 -16.32 -16.04
N ILE A 311 19.07 -15.03 -15.65
CA ILE A 311 17.84 -14.27 -15.37
C ILE A 311 17.95 -12.92 -16.06
N ASP A 312 16.97 -12.60 -16.91
CA ASP A 312 16.80 -11.29 -17.50
C ASP A 312 15.71 -10.52 -16.78
N LEU A 313 16.02 -9.26 -16.42
CA LEU A 313 15.05 -8.32 -15.86
C LEU A 313 15.12 -7.02 -16.67
N HIS A 314 13.97 -6.61 -17.17
CA HIS A 314 13.79 -5.34 -17.84
C HIS A 314 12.77 -4.53 -17.03
N LEU A 315 13.19 -3.37 -16.51
CA LEU A 315 12.41 -2.59 -15.58
C LEU A 315 12.19 -1.18 -16.13
N TYR A 316 10.99 -0.66 -15.95
CA TYR A 316 10.69 0.75 -16.07
C TYR A 316 10.26 1.28 -14.71
N VAL A 317 10.89 2.36 -14.30
CA VAL A 317 10.62 3.07 -13.06
C VAL A 317 10.20 4.48 -13.39
N ASP A 318 9.05 4.87 -12.91
CA ASP A 318 8.58 6.25 -12.96
C ASP A 318 8.36 6.79 -11.54
N ARG A 319 7.97 8.02 -11.42
CA ARG A 319 7.75 8.69 -10.13
C ARG A 319 6.76 7.95 -9.25
N ALA A 320 5.75 7.35 -9.86
CA ALA A 320 4.66 6.68 -9.16
C ALA A 320 4.42 5.23 -9.62
N SER A 321 5.37 4.61 -10.32
CA SER A 321 5.19 3.23 -10.81
C SER A 321 6.50 2.46 -10.99
N VAL A 322 6.37 1.14 -10.92
CA VAL A 322 7.40 0.17 -11.32
C VAL A 322 6.74 -0.89 -12.19
N GLU A 323 7.30 -1.09 -13.38
CA GLU A 323 6.90 -2.18 -14.27
C GLU A 323 8.10 -3.09 -14.54
N VAL A 324 7.91 -4.39 -14.47
CA VAL A 324 8.95 -5.40 -14.67
C VAL A 324 8.54 -6.39 -15.74
N PHE A 325 9.48 -6.71 -16.63
CA PHE A 325 9.36 -7.71 -17.68
C PHE A 325 10.51 -8.72 -17.55
N ALA A 326 10.18 -9.99 -17.64
CA ALA A 326 11.14 -11.06 -17.47
C ALA A 326 10.84 -12.26 -18.40
N LYS A 327 11.77 -13.22 -18.46
CA LYS A 327 11.59 -14.47 -19.19
C LYS A 327 11.17 -14.24 -20.65
N GLY A 328 11.93 -13.42 -21.39
CA GLY A 328 11.59 -13.06 -22.76
C GLY A 328 10.24 -12.34 -22.89
N ASN A 329 9.89 -11.52 -21.90
CA ASN A 329 8.63 -10.77 -21.78
C ASN A 329 7.36 -11.64 -21.65
N THR A 330 7.49 -12.93 -21.34
CA THR A 330 6.32 -13.78 -21.02
C THR A 330 5.82 -13.57 -19.60
N VAL A 331 6.54 -12.81 -18.78
CA VAL A 331 6.18 -12.43 -17.43
C VAL A 331 6.21 -10.92 -17.31
N ALA A 332 5.10 -10.33 -16.91
CA ALA A 332 4.96 -8.90 -16.65
C ALA A 332 4.38 -8.65 -15.25
N GLY A 333 4.85 -7.59 -14.58
CA GLY A 333 4.33 -7.14 -13.30
C GLY A 333 4.35 -5.62 -13.21
N ALA A 334 3.28 -5.02 -12.69
CA ALA A 334 3.17 -3.57 -12.54
C ALA A 334 2.57 -3.18 -11.20
N ASN A 335 3.19 -2.22 -10.53
CA ASN A 335 2.72 -1.70 -9.25
C ASN A 335 2.87 -0.18 -9.19
N GLN A 336 1.87 0.49 -8.64
CA GLN A 336 2.00 1.88 -8.19
C GLN A 336 2.93 1.93 -6.97
N ILE A 337 3.71 3.01 -6.87
CA ILE A 337 4.59 3.31 -5.74
C ILE A 337 4.51 4.81 -5.45
N PHE A 338 4.70 5.21 -4.21
CA PHE A 338 4.65 6.64 -3.83
C PHE A 338 5.83 7.01 -2.94
N PRO A 339 7.08 6.88 -3.46
CA PRO A 339 8.28 7.23 -2.72
C PRO A 339 8.44 8.74 -2.57
N SER A 340 9.25 9.12 -1.60
CA SER A 340 9.72 10.50 -1.47
C SER A 340 10.34 11.00 -2.79
N PRO A 341 10.13 12.26 -3.20
CA PRO A 341 10.85 12.85 -4.33
C PRO A 341 12.38 12.79 -4.20
N ARG A 342 12.91 12.72 -2.99
CA ARG A 342 14.36 12.56 -2.72
C ARG A 342 14.85 11.11 -2.79
N ALA A 343 13.96 10.16 -2.87
CA ALA A 343 14.31 8.75 -3.08
C ALA A 343 14.68 8.53 -4.57
N VAL A 344 15.83 9.02 -4.99
CA VAL A 344 16.30 9.03 -6.38
C VAL A 344 17.41 8.03 -6.64
N GLY A 345 17.86 7.28 -5.64
CA GLY A 345 18.89 6.27 -5.76
C GLY A 345 18.40 4.93 -6.29
N ALA A 346 19.34 4.09 -6.70
CA ALA A 346 19.14 2.68 -6.99
C ALA A 346 20.34 1.85 -6.51
N SER A 347 20.13 0.57 -6.26
CA SER A 347 21.24 -0.36 -6.00
C SER A 347 20.94 -1.74 -6.59
N VAL A 348 22.00 -2.47 -6.97
CA VAL A 348 21.90 -3.86 -7.40
C VAL A 348 21.81 -4.74 -6.16
N LEU A 349 20.81 -5.61 -6.12
CA LEU A 349 20.62 -6.58 -5.04
C LEU A 349 21.16 -7.93 -5.48
N VAL A 350 22.08 -8.49 -4.69
CA VAL A 350 22.57 -9.87 -4.81
C VAL A 350 22.66 -10.45 -3.41
N GLU A 351 22.10 -11.64 -3.19
CA GLU A 351 22.15 -12.33 -1.91
C GLU A 351 22.85 -13.71 -2.04
N GLY A 352 23.39 -14.19 -0.94
CA GLY A 352 24.18 -15.42 -0.91
C GLY A 352 25.56 -15.21 -1.53
N GLY A 353 25.89 -15.96 -2.58
CA GLY A 353 27.12 -15.79 -3.34
C GLY A 353 27.02 -14.73 -4.43
N PRO A 354 28.19 -14.33 -5.03
CA PRO A 354 28.21 -13.34 -6.08
C PRO A 354 27.57 -13.85 -7.39
N ALA A 355 27.02 -12.93 -8.18
CA ALA A 355 26.56 -13.16 -9.54
C ALA A 355 27.41 -12.39 -10.56
N LYS A 356 27.48 -12.83 -11.80
CA LYS A 356 27.92 -12.00 -12.92
C LYS A 356 26.71 -11.27 -13.50
N ALA A 357 26.92 -10.04 -13.95
CA ALA A 357 25.83 -9.26 -14.53
C ALA A 357 26.29 -8.38 -15.70
N ASN A 358 25.38 -8.19 -16.65
CA ASN A 358 25.37 -7.09 -17.57
C ASN A 358 24.20 -6.19 -17.17
N ILE A 359 24.44 -4.91 -16.97
CA ILE A 359 23.40 -3.95 -16.54
C ILE A 359 23.56 -2.68 -17.35
N ALA A 360 22.46 -2.20 -17.89
CA ALA A 360 22.33 -0.86 -18.46
C ALA A 360 21.22 -0.13 -17.71
N ILE A 361 21.50 1.10 -17.30
CA ILE A 361 20.51 1.98 -16.69
C ILE A 361 20.44 3.28 -17.49
N TYR A 362 19.25 3.62 -17.97
CA TYR A 362 18.98 4.79 -18.82
C TYR A 362 18.05 5.74 -18.08
N PRO A 363 18.48 6.97 -17.75
CA PRO A 363 17.52 8.00 -17.40
C PRO A 363 16.53 8.20 -18.58
N ILE A 364 15.27 8.44 -18.28
CA ILE A 364 14.22 8.65 -19.29
C ILE A 364 13.87 10.11 -19.39
N LYS A 365 13.91 10.64 -20.61
CA LYS A 365 13.52 12.00 -20.94
C LYS A 365 12.00 12.17 -20.84
N SER A 366 11.57 13.36 -20.43
CA SER A 366 10.15 13.69 -20.42
C SER A 366 9.56 13.71 -21.83
N THR A 367 8.34 13.19 -21.96
CA THR A 367 7.53 13.33 -23.19
C THR A 367 6.92 14.73 -23.35
N TRP A 368 6.91 15.54 -22.30
CA TRP A 368 6.41 16.90 -22.33
C TRP A 368 7.48 17.84 -22.88
N THR A 369 7.24 18.43 -24.04
CA THR A 369 8.20 19.30 -24.75
C THR A 369 8.19 20.75 -24.28
N ASP A 370 7.11 21.19 -23.63
CA ASP A 370 6.93 22.57 -23.19
C ASP A 370 7.32 22.80 -21.73
N LYS A 371 8.31 22.07 -21.22
CA LYS A 371 8.82 22.34 -19.87
C LYS A 371 9.49 23.72 -19.85
N LYS A 372 8.78 24.72 -19.33
CA LYS A 372 9.47 25.80 -18.62
C LYS A 372 10.26 25.15 -17.50
N GLU A 373 11.55 25.49 -17.38
CA GLU A 373 12.30 25.14 -16.17
C GLU A 373 11.46 25.58 -14.97
N VAL A 374 10.97 24.63 -14.21
CA VAL A 374 10.23 24.91 -12.99
C VAL A 374 11.30 25.14 -11.94
N THR A 375 11.67 26.41 -11.78
CA THR A 375 12.67 26.84 -10.79
C THR A 375 12.09 26.92 -9.39
N LYS A 376 10.76 26.81 -9.23
CA LYS A 376 10.06 26.83 -7.94
C LYS A 376 9.27 25.56 -7.72
N ALA A 377 9.14 25.17 -6.46
CA ALA A 377 8.27 24.07 -6.08
C ALA A 377 6.82 24.32 -6.56
N VAL A 378 6.23 23.32 -7.15
CA VAL A 378 4.85 23.32 -7.68
C VAL A 378 3.94 22.36 -6.94
N ALA A 379 4.49 21.49 -6.09
CA ALA A 379 3.75 20.56 -5.26
C ALA A 379 4.44 20.34 -3.91
N MET A 380 3.65 20.04 -2.88
CA MET A 380 4.11 19.57 -1.58
C MET A 380 3.55 18.18 -1.33
N ASN A 381 4.44 17.20 -1.21
CA ASN A 381 4.11 15.79 -1.02
C ASN A 381 4.48 15.35 0.39
N THR A 382 3.92 14.23 0.83
CA THR A 382 4.23 13.60 2.11
C THR A 382 4.09 12.10 2.02
N THR A 383 4.84 11.38 2.85
CA THR A 383 4.70 9.93 3.07
C THR A 383 3.81 9.62 4.29
N VAL A 384 3.26 10.65 4.93
CA VAL A 384 2.43 10.52 6.13
C VAL A 384 0.98 10.72 5.74
N ALA A 385 0.10 9.86 6.26
CA ALA A 385 -1.34 10.00 6.05
C ALA A 385 -1.84 11.36 6.51
N GLY A 386 -2.78 11.95 5.78
CA GLY A 386 -3.36 13.27 6.09
C GLY A 386 -4.27 13.26 7.31
N HIS A 387 -4.68 12.08 7.78
CA HIS A 387 -5.43 11.88 9.03
C HIS A 387 -4.70 10.86 9.90
N LEU A 388 -4.46 11.21 11.15
CA LEU A 388 -3.70 10.41 12.12
C LEU A 388 -4.51 10.24 13.39
N ALA A 389 -4.53 9.04 13.92
CA ALA A 389 -4.97 8.75 15.27
C ALA A 389 -3.73 8.48 16.13
N LEU A 390 -3.58 9.21 17.21
CA LEU A 390 -2.50 9.04 18.18
C LEU A 390 -3.09 8.86 19.58
N GLU A 391 -2.38 8.14 20.41
CA GLU A 391 -2.67 8.09 21.84
C GLU A 391 -1.79 9.06 22.61
N VAL A 392 -2.27 9.56 23.73
CA VAL A 392 -1.45 10.37 24.63
C VAL A 392 -0.16 9.61 24.98
N GLY A 393 0.97 10.28 24.83
CA GLY A 393 2.31 9.71 25.00
C GLY A 393 2.97 9.21 23.72
N GLN A 394 2.21 8.94 22.65
CA GLN A 394 2.77 8.53 21.37
C GLN A 394 3.47 9.68 20.65
N SER A 395 4.54 9.34 19.93
CA SER A 395 5.30 10.26 19.09
C SER A 395 5.10 9.93 17.62
N LYS A 396 5.10 10.96 16.77
CA LYS A 396 4.97 10.82 15.31
C LYS A 396 5.81 11.88 14.62
N ASP A 397 6.50 11.46 13.58
CA ASP A 397 7.18 12.37 12.66
C ASP A 397 6.26 12.70 11.48
N LEU A 398 6.06 13.98 11.23
CA LEU A 398 5.43 14.51 10.04
C LEU A 398 6.53 15.03 9.11
N GLN A 399 6.54 14.57 7.87
CA GLN A 399 7.54 15.00 6.90
C GLN A 399 6.88 15.34 5.57
N VAL A 400 7.29 16.44 4.97
CA VAL A 400 6.84 16.91 3.66
C VAL A 400 8.02 17.11 2.73
N TYR A 401 7.75 17.07 1.42
CA TYR A 401 8.74 17.23 0.37
C TYR A 401 8.20 18.17 -0.69
N LEU A 402 9.01 19.16 -1.07
CA LEU A 402 8.68 20.04 -2.17
C LEU A 402 9.12 19.41 -3.50
N ALA A 403 8.28 19.48 -4.50
CA ALA A 403 8.53 18.95 -5.83
C ALA A 403 8.42 20.02 -6.91
N PRO A 404 9.34 20.08 -7.92
CA PRO A 404 10.51 19.21 -8.02
C PRO A 404 11.46 19.42 -6.84
N ALA A 405 12.27 18.40 -6.53
CA ALA A 405 13.25 18.49 -5.45
C ALA A 405 14.22 19.62 -5.76
N SER A 406 14.05 20.74 -5.07
CA SER A 406 14.97 21.87 -5.09
C SER A 406 15.94 21.76 -3.93
N GLU A 407 17.04 22.52 -3.97
CA GLU A 407 17.97 22.60 -2.84
C GLU A 407 17.28 23.19 -1.60
N GLU A 408 16.25 24.03 -1.80
CA GLU A 408 15.47 24.64 -0.73
C GLU A 408 14.20 23.80 -0.47
N GLN A 409 14.20 23.08 0.65
CA GLN A 409 13.05 22.30 1.14
C GLN A 409 12.38 22.92 2.37
N ASP A 410 12.66 24.21 2.61
CA ASP A 410 12.21 24.90 3.80
C ASP A 410 10.70 25.06 3.86
N VAL A 411 10.13 24.65 4.98
CA VAL A 411 8.71 24.82 5.29
C VAL A 411 8.57 25.45 6.67
N THR A 412 7.48 26.15 6.86
CA THR A 412 7.01 26.59 8.18
C THR A 412 5.88 25.68 8.64
N TRP A 413 5.90 25.35 9.91
CA TRP A 413 4.87 24.51 10.52
C TRP A 413 3.93 25.35 11.39
N THR A 414 2.66 25.06 11.32
CA THR A 414 1.63 25.67 12.18
C THR A 414 0.84 24.58 12.88
N VAL A 415 0.84 24.60 14.19
CA VAL A 415 0.06 23.70 15.05
C VAL A 415 -1.13 24.47 15.60
N SER A 416 -2.35 24.00 15.33
CA SER A 416 -3.58 24.73 15.69
C SER A 416 -3.81 24.82 17.20
N ASP A 417 -3.38 23.80 17.94
CA ASP A 417 -3.45 23.75 19.40
C ASP A 417 -2.13 23.16 19.97
N PRO A 418 -1.15 24.04 20.26
CA PRO A 418 0.12 23.60 20.85
C PRO A 418 0.00 23.02 22.26
N SER A 419 -1.11 23.20 22.97
CA SER A 419 -1.30 22.64 24.30
C SER A 419 -1.50 21.12 24.28
N LEU A 420 -1.92 20.57 23.14
CA LEU A 420 -2.17 19.13 22.97
C LEU A 420 -0.92 18.33 22.69
N VAL A 421 0.17 18.96 22.23
CA VAL A 421 1.39 18.27 21.79
C VAL A 421 2.65 19.02 22.21
N SER A 422 3.75 18.30 22.42
CA SER A 422 5.09 18.89 22.35
C SER A 422 5.67 18.57 20.97
N TYR A 423 6.42 19.50 20.36
CA TYR A 423 6.99 19.26 19.04
C TYR A 423 8.32 19.98 18.85
N THR A 424 9.11 19.47 17.92
CA THR A 424 10.34 20.08 17.45
C THR A 424 10.32 20.13 15.92
N GLU A 425 10.72 21.27 15.38
CA GLU A 425 10.81 21.49 13.94
C GLU A 425 12.26 21.34 13.48
N HIS A 426 12.43 20.67 12.34
CA HIS A 426 13.72 20.58 11.67
C HIS A 426 13.49 20.52 10.17
N ASP A 427 13.82 21.58 9.46
CA ASP A 427 13.65 21.73 8.02
C ASP A 427 12.22 21.36 7.56
N ASN A 428 12.09 20.34 6.76
CA ASN A 428 10.80 19.84 6.24
C ASN A 428 10.15 18.73 7.11
N LYS A 429 10.60 18.61 8.37
CA LYS A 429 10.14 17.61 9.33
C LYS A 429 9.67 18.26 10.63
N LEU A 430 8.54 17.79 11.16
CA LEU A 430 8.06 18.10 12.50
C LEU A 430 7.92 16.80 13.28
N SER A 431 8.67 16.68 14.38
CA SER A 431 8.55 15.58 15.32
C SER A 431 7.62 16.00 16.45
N LEU A 432 6.50 15.34 16.64
CA LEU A 432 5.53 15.65 17.68
C LEU A 432 5.32 14.49 18.63
N LYS A 433 4.94 14.83 19.88
CA LYS A 433 4.49 13.90 20.92
C LYS A 433 3.14 14.37 21.45
N ALA A 434 2.15 13.49 21.46
CA ALA A 434 0.83 13.74 22.01
C ALA A 434 0.89 13.88 23.54
N LEU A 435 0.34 14.95 24.10
CA LEU A 435 0.32 15.23 25.53
C LEU A 435 -1.08 15.12 26.13
N HIS A 436 -2.09 15.64 25.43
CA HIS A 436 -3.46 15.71 25.93
C HIS A 436 -4.45 15.27 24.87
N LYS A 437 -5.57 14.67 25.29
CA LYS A 437 -6.69 14.31 24.43
C LYS A 437 -7.26 15.53 23.73
N GLY A 438 -7.49 15.41 22.43
CA GLY A 438 -8.09 16.48 21.65
C GLY A 438 -7.96 16.25 20.15
N HIS A 439 -8.39 17.23 19.39
CA HIS A 439 -8.23 17.28 17.95
C HIS A 439 -7.43 18.51 17.56
N LEU A 440 -6.42 18.34 16.71
CA LEU A 440 -5.64 19.44 16.19
C LEU A 440 -5.31 19.24 14.72
N THR A 441 -4.96 20.34 14.07
CA THR A 441 -4.40 20.30 12.74
C THR A 441 -2.96 20.81 12.75
N VAL A 442 -2.11 20.13 11.98
CA VAL A 442 -0.72 20.58 11.74
C VAL A 442 -0.60 20.89 10.27
N THR A 443 -0.18 22.11 9.94
CA THR A 443 -0.05 22.55 8.55
C THR A 443 1.40 22.92 8.24
N ALA A 444 1.99 22.26 7.24
CA ALA A 444 3.24 22.67 6.62
C ALA A 444 2.94 23.67 5.50
N THR A 445 3.73 24.72 5.39
CA THR A 445 3.63 25.74 4.34
C THR A 445 5.02 25.97 3.73
N SER A 446 5.14 25.90 2.41
CA SER A 446 6.41 26.14 1.72
C SER A 446 6.85 27.59 1.91
N VAL A 447 8.11 27.80 2.30
CA VAL A 447 8.70 29.14 2.39
C VAL A 447 8.81 29.77 1.01
N GLU A 448 9.24 29.00 0.02
CA GLU A 448 9.43 29.47 -1.37
C GLU A 448 8.10 29.77 -2.07
N ASN A 449 7.09 28.92 -1.85
CA ASN A 449 5.77 29.06 -2.47
C ASN A 449 4.65 28.88 -1.43
N PRO A 450 4.25 29.93 -0.71
CA PRO A 450 3.25 29.85 0.36
C PRO A 450 1.86 29.37 -0.07
N SER A 451 1.60 29.24 -1.37
CA SER A 451 0.35 28.60 -1.86
C SER A 451 0.39 27.08 -1.72
N LEU A 452 1.56 26.49 -1.52
CA LEU A 452 1.72 25.07 -1.28
C LEU A 452 1.66 24.80 0.22
N THR A 453 0.62 24.10 0.62
CA THR A 453 0.40 23.70 2.00
C THR A 453 0.03 22.21 2.07
N LYS A 454 0.37 21.58 3.21
CA LYS A 454 -0.11 20.24 3.54
C LYS A 454 -0.61 20.23 4.98
N THR A 455 -1.85 19.80 5.16
CA THR A 455 -2.48 19.75 6.48
C THR A 455 -2.66 18.30 6.91
N PHE A 456 -2.32 18.03 8.16
CA PHE A 456 -2.52 16.76 8.87
C PHE A 456 -3.59 16.99 9.94
N ASN A 457 -4.63 16.18 9.90
CA ASN A 457 -5.66 16.14 10.95
C ASN A 457 -5.23 15.08 11.97
N ILE A 458 -5.15 15.45 13.22
CA ILE A 458 -4.65 14.57 14.29
C ILE A 458 -5.70 14.47 15.37
N ASP A 459 -6.21 13.27 15.57
CA ASP A 459 -7.07 12.91 16.70
C ASP A 459 -6.21 12.27 17.77
N ILE A 460 -6.13 12.91 18.93
CA ILE A 460 -5.43 12.36 20.09
C ILE A 460 -6.47 11.80 21.07
N THR A 461 -6.37 10.49 21.30
CA THR A 461 -7.19 9.78 22.26
C THR A 461 -6.39 9.49 23.53
N LEU A 462 -7.10 9.39 24.66
CA LEU A 462 -6.49 8.83 25.85
C LEU A 462 -6.16 7.37 25.60
N ASN A 463 -5.16 6.87 26.34
CA ASN A 463 -4.93 5.43 26.40
C ASN A 463 -6.19 4.80 27.00
N ASN A 464 -6.98 4.15 26.15
CA ASN A 464 -8.23 3.53 26.57
C ASN A 464 -7.97 2.06 26.87
N PHE A 465 -8.20 1.64 28.11
CA PHE A 465 -8.04 0.25 28.52
C PHE A 465 -8.85 -0.72 27.63
N ALA A 466 -10.01 -0.31 27.10
CA ALA A 466 -10.84 -1.14 26.24
C ALA A 466 -10.25 -1.33 24.83
N THR A 467 -9.52 -0.34 24.31
CA THR A 467 -9.00 -0.36 22.95
C THR A 467 -7.50 -0.63 22.86
N ASN A 468 -6.74 -0.34 23.93
CA ASN A 468 -5.29 -0.49 23.94
C ASN A 468 -4.80 -1.16 25.23
N LEU A 469 -5.00 -2.47 25.30
CA LEU A 469 -4.44 -3.32 26.36
C LEU A 469 -2.98 -3.74 26.09
N LYS A 470 -2.36 -3.24 25.03
CA LYS A 470 -0.99 -3.60 24.68
C LYS A 470 -0.04 -3.15 25.78
N GLY A 471 0.66 -4.11 26.38
CA GLY A 471 1.56 -3.86 27.50
C GLY A 471 0.89 -3.83 28.86
N LEU A 472 -0.44 -3.91 28.97
CA LEU A 472 -1.17 -4.07 30.21
C LEU A 472 -1.42 -5.56 30.49
N LYS A 473 -1.25 -5.96 31.76
CA LYS A 473 -1.47 -7.34 32.17
C LYS A 473 -2.07 -7.39 33.56
N ALA A 474 -3.19 -8.10 33.68
CA ALA A 474 -3.72 -8.49 34.99
C ALA A 474 -2.78 -9.51 35.65
N VAL A 475 -2.31 -9.21 36.84
CA VAL A 475 -1.43 -10.10 37.60
C VAL A 475 -2.28 -11.00 38.49
N THR A 476 -3.25 -10.44 39.16
CA THR A 476 -4.27 -11.14 39.96
C THR A 476 -5.60 -10.44 39.77
N GLY A 477 -6.71 -11.10 40.12
CA GLY A 477 -8.06 -10.54 40.12
C GLY A 477 -8.80 -10.69 38.79
N ASP A 478 -10.08 -10.31 38.84
CA ASP A 478 -11.02 -10.43 37.73
C ASP A 478 -11.30 -9.06 37.11
N TRP A 479 -10.25 -8.44 36.62
CA TRP A 479 -10.30 -7.13 35.97
C TRP A 479 -11.09 -7.18 34.65
N TYR A 480 -11.95 -6.20 34.46
CA TYR A 480 -12.64 -6.02 33.19
C TYR A 480 -12.70 -4.55 32.78
N ILE A 481 -12.90 -4.34 31.52
CA ILE A 481 -12.93 -3.02 30.88
C ILE A 481 -14.30 -2.83 30.21
N ASP A 482 -14.94 -1.70 30.53
CA ASP A 482 -16.16 -1.26 29.88
C ASP A 482 -15.95 0.18 29.40
N ASP A 483 -16.04 0.40 28.09
CA ASP A 483 -15.72 1.65 27.43
C ASP A 483 -14.30 2.14 27.77
N ASP A 484 -14.18 3.21 28.55
CA ASP A 484 -12.91 3.83 28.94
C ASP A 484 -12.57 3.59 30.44
N THR A 485 -13.25 2.67 31.08
CA THR A 485 -13.16 2.43 32.52
C THR A 485 -12.66 1.02 32.81
N LEU A 486 -11.64 0.92 33.65
CA LEU A 486 -11.16 -0.33 34.23
C LEU A 486 -11.82 -0.58 35.57
N TYR A 487 -12.40 -1.74 35.71
CA TYR A 487 -13.09 -2.21 36.92
C TYR A 487 -12.42 -3.45 37.47
N ASP A 488 -12.50 -3.59 38.80
CA ASP A 488 -12.32 -4.86 39.46
C ASP A 488 -13.68 -5.45 39.86
N SER A 489 -13.93 -6.70 39.53
CA SER A 489 -15.16 -7.43 39.88
C SER A 489 -15.05 -8.20 41.18
N ASN A 490 -13.86 -8.38 41.74
CA ASN A 490 -13.61 -9.13 42.94
C ASN A 490 -13.30 -8.20 44.13
N VAL A 491 -14.34 -7.80 44.85
CA VAL A 491 -14.30 -6.80 45.91
C VAL A 491 -13.61 -7.22 47.23
N SER A 492 -13.03 -8.41 47.30
CA SER A 492 -12.44 -8.96 48.52
C SER A 492 -11.02 -9.49 48.38
N ALA A 493 -10.37 -9.24 47.24
CA ALA A 493 -9.02 -9.72 46.94
C ALA A 493 -8.01 -8.59 46.75
N ASN A 494 -6.72 -8.93 46.87
CA ASN A 494 -5.64 -8.09 46.42
C ASN A 494 -5.47 -8.25 44.90
N ASP A 495 -6.06 -7.36 44.13
CA ASP A 495 -6.03 -7.40 42.70
C ASP A 495 -5.04 -6.38 42.13
N PHE A 496 -4.25 -6.81 41.15
CA PHE A 496 -3.22 -5.98 40.56
C PHE A 496 -3.35 -5.97 39.05
N PHE A 497 -3.32 -4.79 38.49
CA PHE A 497 -3.28 -4.56 37.07
C PHE A 497 -2.14 -3.62 36.77
N MET A 498 -1.19 -4.06 35.92
CA MET A 498 0.06 -3.35 35.69
C MET A 498 0.26 -2.99 34.23
N ALA A 499 0.70 -1.77 34.01
CA ALA A 499 1.22 -1.38 32.72
C ALA A 499 2.67 -1.91 32.58
N TYR A 500 2.95 -2.58 31.46
CA TYR A 500 4.24 -3.15 31.17
C TYR A 500 4.88 -2.46 29.97
N GLU A 501 6.06 -1.89 30.17
CA GLU A 501 6.88 -1.29 29.11
C GLU A 501 8.25 -1.95 29.06
N SER A 502 8.71 -2.34 27.86
CA SER A 502 9.98 -3.06 27.67
C SER A 502 11.21 -2.25 28.10
N ASN A 503 11.15 -0.91 27.98
CA ASN A 503 12.26 -0.02 28.35
C ASN A 503 12.09 0.60 29.73
N GLY A 504 10.91 0.45 30.33
CA GLY A 504 10.54 0.92 31.63
C GLY A 504 10.51 2.44 31.82
N PHE A 505 9.73 2.89 32.80
CA PHE A 505 9.57 4.31 33.13
C PHE A 505 10.49 4.67 34.30
N LYS A 506 11.41 5.60 34.12
CA LYS A 506 12.35 6.02 35.18
C LYS A 506 11.97 7.32 35.83
N GLN A 507 11.70 8.34 35.04
CA GLN A 507 11.20 9.64 35.51
C GLN A 507 9.98 9.97 34.66
N PHE A 508 8.85 10.24 35.28
CA PHE A 508 7.59 10.37 34.58
C PHE A 508 6.53 11.11 35.37
N ASP A 509 5.53 11.56 34.69
CA ASP A 509 4.24 11.93 35.24
C ASP A 509 3.25 10.78 35.03
N TYR A 510 2.58 10.35 36.07
CA TYR A 510 1.57 9.30 36.09
C TYR A 510 0.23 9.92 36.46
N ASP A 511 -0.68 9.96 35.55
CA ASP A 511 -2.00 10.58 35.70
C ASP A 511 -3.08 9.50 35.65
N ILE A 512 -4.11 9.59 36.54
CA ILE A 512 -5.21 8.65 36.59
C ILE A 512 -6.40 9.28 37.34
N ASP A 513 -7.61 8.96 36.92
CA ASP A 513 -8.83 9.25 37.65
C ASP A 513 -9.27 8.01 38.42
N VAL A 514 -9.53 8.17 39.70
CA VAL A 514 -9.86 7.11 40.64
C VAL A 514 -11.21 7.38 41.29
N LYS A 515 -12.08 6.36 41.30
CA LYS A 515 -13.36 6.42 42.03
C LYS A 515 -13.52 5.15 42.85
N TYR A 516 -13.69 5.34 44.17
CA TYR A 516 -13.94 4.24 45.10
C TYR A 516 -14.72 4.73 46.33
N GLN A 517 -15.24 3.81 47.13
CA GLN A 517 -15.94 4.12 48.41
C GLN A 517 -15.31 3.42 49.59
N HIS A 518 -14.70 2.27 49.37
CA HIS A 518 -14.12 1.42 50.39
C HIS A 518 -12.90 0.68 49.83
N GLY A 519 -11.92 0.40 50.69
CA GLY A 519 -10.73 -0.35 50.38
C GLY A 519 -9.45 0.47 50.35
N LEU A 520 -8.35 -0.16 49.98
CA LEU A 520 -7.04 0.47 49.85
C LEU A 520 -6.63 0.48 48.38
N VAL A 521 -6.69 1.65 47.76
CA VAL A 521 -6.25 1.85 46.40
C VAL A 521 -4.74 1.98 46.36
N ASN A 522 -4.09 1.27 45.42
CA ASN A 522 -2.66 1.30 45.16
C ASN A 522 -2.39 1.80 43.75
N LEU A 523 -1.59 2.86 43.62
CA LEU A 523 -1.01 3.30 42.36
C LEU A 523 0.46 2.93 42.37
N PHE A 524 0.82 1.87 41.64
CA PHE A 524 2.20 1.41 41.55
C PHE A 524 3.01 2.35 40.63
N VAL A 525 4.09 2.90 41.19
CA VAL A 525 4.92 3.91 40.49
C VAL A 525 6.36 3.47 40.28
N ALA A 526 6.75 2.34 40.88
CA ALA A 526 7.98 1.64 40.61
C ALA A 526 7.82 0.19 41.04
N ALA A 527 7.64 -0.74 40.13
CA ALA A 527 7.46 -2.16 40.43
C ALA A 527 8.42 -3.03 39.62
N GLU A 528 8.88 -4.12 40.23
CA GLU A 528 9.72 -5.11 39.58
C GLU A 528 8.84 -6.06 38.78
N ARG A 529 8.82 -5.86 37.44
CA ARG A 529 8.00 -6.65 36.50
C ARG A 529 6.53 -6.69 36.88
N GLU A 530 5.94 -7.85 36.87
CA GLU A 530 4.53 -8.14 37.12
C GLU A 530 4.25 -8.47 38.56
N GLU A 531 5.28 -8.47 39.46
CA GLU A 531 5.13 -8.79 40.86
C GLU A 531 5.28 -7.54 41.76
N PRO A 532 4.20 -7.14 42.45
CA PRO A 532 4.24 -5.94 43.30
C PRO A 532 4.99 -6.13 44.59
N GLY A 533 5.49 -7.33 44.91
CA GLY A 533 6.24 -7.61 46.15
C GLY A 533 7.51 -6.78 46.33
N ARG A 534 7.98 -6.12 45.28
CA ARG A 534 9.12 -5.18 45.27
C ARG A 534 8.73 -3.94 44.48
N ALA A 535 7.99 -3.07 45.14
CA ALA A 535 7.43 -1.90 44.49
C ALA A 535 7.34 -0.71 45.44
N TYR A 536 7.25 0.48 44.88
CA TYR A 536 6.71 1.66 45.52
C TYR A 536 5.30 1.92 45.00
N SER A 537 4.37 2.26 45.91
CA SER A 537 3.03 2.67 45.53
C SER A 537 2.60 3.92 46.28
N VAL A 538 1.77 4.73 45.65
CA VAL A 538 0.95 5.73 46.34
C VAL A 538 -0.34 5.04 46.74
N GLN A 539 -0.67 5.09 48.02
CA GLN A 539 -1.82 4.41 48.60
C GLN A 539 -2.83 5.43 49.15
N PHE A 540 -4.12 5.16 48.87
CA PHE A 540 -5.26 5.88 49.41
C PHE A 540 -6.11 4.89 50.19
N ALA A 541 -6.32 5.19 51.45
CA ALA A 541 -7.12 4.36 52.38
C ALA A 541 -8.56 4.88 52.52
N ASP A 542 -9.35 4.21 53.36
CA ASP A 542 -10.75 4.60 53.66
C ASP A 542 -10.87 5.84 54.59
N ASN A 543 -9.90 6.71 54.53
CA ASN A 543 -9.85 7.96 55.30
C ASN A 543 -9.15 9.04 54.48
N ASP A 544 -8.77 10.11 55.11
CA ASP A 544 -8.05 11.23 54.50
C ASP A 544 -6.53 10.98 54.30
N THR A 545 -6.05 9.76 54.52
CA THR A 545 -4.60 9.45 54.45
C THR A 545 -4.17 9.11 53.04
N VAL A 546 -3.14 9.80 52.57
CA VAL A 546 -2.32 9.41 51.39
C VAL A 546 -0.92 9.07 51.86
N ARG A 547 -0.37 7.96 51.40
CA ARG A 547 0.99 7.56 51.80
C ARG A 547 1.81 7.03 50.62
N LEU A 548 3.09 7.29 50.64
CA LEU A 548 4.08 6.63 49.84
C LEU A 548 4.54 5.37 50.58
N PHE A 549 4.28 4.21 50.01
CA PHE A 549 4.51 2.92 50.61
C PHE A 549 5.52 2.10 49.84
N ARG A 550 6.48 1.52 50.53
CA ARG A 550 7.41 0.53 49.98
C ARG A 550 6.93 -0.86 50.38
N PHE A 551 6.64 -1.69 49.40
CA PHE A 551 6.25 -3.08 49.66
C PHE A 551 7.35 -3.83 50.39
N GLY A 552 6.94 -4.64 51.38
CA GLY A 552 7.82 -5.21 52.41
C GLY A 552 7.54 -4.61 53.80
N GLY A 553 6.60 -3.65 53.86
CA GLY A 553 5.99 -3.18 55.12
C GLY A 553 6.46 -1.81 55.62
N GLU A 554 6.99 -0.93 54.74
CA GLU A 554 7.50 0.38 55.16
C GLU A 554 6.70 1.55 54.57
N THR A 555 6.13 2.39 55.43
CA THR A 555 5.60 3.71 55.02
C THR A 555 6.78 4.70 54.95
N ILE A 556 7.06 5.20 53.75
CA ILE A 556 8.16 6.14 53.51
C ILE A 556 7.77 7.56 53.85
N ALA A 557 6.57 7.96 53.47
CA ALA A 557 6.00 9.27 53.77
C ALA A 557 4.47 9.16 53.84
N GLU A 558 3.87 10.01 54.68
CA GLU A 558 2.42 10.06 54.87
C GLU A 558 1.95 11.51 54.96
N ALA A 559 0.79 11.79 54.42
CA ALA A 559 0.12 13.07 54.51
C ALA A 559 -1.39 12.90 54.65
N HIS A 560 -2.09 13.97 55.06
CA HIS A 560 -3.54 13.99 55.15
C HIS A 560 -4.14 14.93 54.12
N LEU A 561 -5.18 14.46 53.43
CA LEU A 561 -5.99 15.24 52.52
C LEU A 561 -6.94 16.15 53.32
N ASP A 562 -7.29 17.31 52.78
CA ASP A 562 -8.33 18.15 53.37
C ASP A 562 -9.69 17.46 53.45
N LYS A 563 -9.94 16.55 52.53
CA LYS A 563 -11.11 15.69 52.43
C LYS A 563 -10.70 14.34 51.82
N ALA A 564 -11.22 13.28 52.42
CA ALA A 564 -11.02 11.94 51.87
C ALA A 564 -11.63 11.82 50.45
N ILE A 565 -11.00 11.04 49.57
CA ILE A 565 -11.43 10.83 48.18
C ILE A 565 -12.23 9.54 47.96
N ASN A 566 -12.57 8.83 49.01
CA ASN A 566 -13.42 7.63 48.98
C ASN A 566 -14.92 7.99 49.08
N ASP A 567 -15.34 9.05 48.38
CA ASP A 567 -16.70 9.58 48.41
C ASP A 567 -17.56 9.08 47.24
N GLY A 568 -17.03 8.18 46.42
CA GLY A 568 -17.73 7.62 45.26
C GLY A 568 -17.80 8.55 44.07
N GLN A 569 -16.98 9.60 44.01
CA GLN A 569 -16.77 10.46 42.85
C GLN A 569 -15.40 10.19 42.24
N TYR A 570 -15.21 10.59 40.98
CA TYR A 570 -13.89 10.57 40.39
C TYR A 570 -13.02 11.70 40.90
N HIS A 571 -11.82 11.35 41.34
CA HIS A 571 -10.77 12.28 41.73
C HIS A 571 -9.56 12.09 40.82
N HIS A 572 -9.00 13.19 40.35
CA HIS A 572 -7.79 13.14 39.51
C HIS A 572 -6.56 13.05 40.43
N VAL A 573 -5.79 12.00 40.22
CA VAL A 573 -4.51 11.78 40.90
C VAL A 573 -3.38 11.88 39.93
N LYS A 574 -2.38 12.72 40.23
CA LYS A 574 -1.15 12.81 39.50
C LYS A 574 0.03 12.50 40.41
N VAL A 575 0.90 11.59 39.97
CA VAL A 575 2.17 11.28 40.63
C VAL A 575 3.32 11.67 39.74
N VAL A 576 4.17 12.56 40.23
CA VAL A 576 5.39 13.00 39.55
C VAL A 576 6.58 12.27 40.17
N LYS A 577 7.18 11.36 39.39
CA LYS A 577 8.38 10.65 39.79
C LYS A 577 9.60 11.29 39.17
N GLY A 578 10.46 11.87 39.99
CA GLY A 578 11.76 12.40 39.62
C GLY A 578 12.88 11.36 39.74
N LYS A 579 14.12 11.82 39.67
CA LYS A 579 15.31 10.98 39.82
C LYS A 579 15.39 10.40 41.25
N ASP A 580 15.07 11.23 42.22
CA ASP A 580 15.17 10.96 43.66
C ASP A 580 14.03 11.65 44.43
N THR A 581 12.96 12.04 43.76
CA THR A 581 11.78 12.69 44.31
C THR A 581 10.50 11.99 43.91
N MET A 582 9.47 12.13 44.73
CA MET A 582 8.12 11.75 44.42
C MET A 582 7.13 12.79 44.95
N THR A 583 6.28 13.29 44.06
CA THR A 583 5.26 14.29 44.43
C THR A 583 3.88 13.78 44.01
N VAL A 584 2.90 13.89 44.87
CA VAL A 584 1.51 13.47 44.63
C VAL A 584 0.60 14.69 44.65
N TYR A 585 -0.23 14.79 43.62
CA TYR A 585 -1.30 15.78 43.53
C TYR A 585 -2.65 15.07 43.49
N VAL A 586 -3.63 15.64 44.16
CA VAL A 586 -5.04 15.23 44.10
C VAL A 586 -5.86 16.45 43.69
N ASP A 587 -6.65 16.33 42.64
CA ASP A 587 -7.46 17.41 42.06
C ASP A 587 -6.66 18.70 41.87
N GLY A 588 -5.42 18.54 41.37
CA GLY A 588 -4.48 19.63 41.07
C GLY A 588 -3.77 20.24 42.30
N LYS A 589 -4.07 19.80 43.53
CA LYS A 589 -3.41 20.25 44.73
C LYS A 589 -2.30 19.29 45.15
N GLU A 590 -1.08 19.80 45.38
CA GLU A 590 -0.01 19.01 46.00
C GLU A 590 -0.38 18.55 47.38
N VAL A 591 -0.32 17.23 47.61
CA VAL A 591 -0.74 16.62 48.89
C VAL A 591 0.40 15.88 49.60
N LEU A 592 1.39 15.40 48.82
CA LEU A 592 2.56 14.75 49.39
C LEU A 592 3.78 15.05 48.51
N HIS A 593 4.90 15.45 49.12
CA HIS A 593 6.19 15.55 48.47
C HIS A 593 7.24 14.84 49.32
N HIS A 594 8.05 14.00 48.70
CA HIS A 594 9.14 13.30 49.37
C HIS A 594 10.43 13.37 48.56
N GLN A 595 11.51 13.78 49.20
CA GLN A 595 12.87 13.74 48.68
C GLN A 595 13.61 12.57 49.32
N PHE A 596 14.12 11.65 48.50
CA PHE A 596 14.89 10.52 48.99
C PHE A 596 16.35 10.93 49.21
N ASP A 597 16.91 10.66 50.38
CA ASP A 597 18.36 10.84 50.65
C ASP A 597 19.21 9.86 49.80
N ALA A 598 18.68 8.66 49.54
CA ALA A 598 19.24 7.66 48.65
C ALA A 598 18.13 6.78 48.12
N VAL A 599 18.14 6.55 46.80
CA VAL A 599 17.18 5.66 46.16
C VAL A 599 17.69 4.23 46.13
N ASP A 600 16.83 3.27 46.43
CA ASP A 600 17.15 1.86 46.36
C ASP A 600 16.88 1.27 44.97
N ASN A 601 17.19 -0.01 44.75
CA ASN A 601 16.94 -0.69 43.50
C ASN A 601 15.45 -0.79 43.14
N TYR A 602 14.55 -0.75 44.14
CA TYR A 602 13.11 -0.80 43.92
C TYR A 602 12.59 0.51 43.32
N PHE A 603 13.10 1.64 43.78
CA PHE A 603 12.73 2.95 43.21
C PHE A 603 13.09 3.07 41.71
N ASN A 604 14.13 2.39 41.30
CA ASN A 604 14.60 2.36 39.90
C ASN A 604 13.88 1.32 39.05
N GLN A 605 12.92 0.57 39.58
CA GLN A 605 12.08 -0.31 38.80
C GLN A 605 11.16 0.47 37.86
N ALA A 606 10.73 -0.16 36.79
CA ALA A 606 10.24 0.53 35.63
C ALA A 606 8.76 0.32 35.34
N HIS A 607 8.09 -0.56 36.10
CA HIS A 607 6.68 -0.84 35.83
C HIS A 607 5.76 0.01 36.72
N VAL A 608 4.65 0.42 36.10
CA VAL A 608 3.57 1.18 36.75
C VAL A 608 2.28 0.38 36.65
N GLY A 609 1.33 0.65 37.52
CA GLY A 609 0.07 -0.07 37.51
C GLY A 609 -0.89 0.40 38.59
N VAL A 610 -2.01 -0.31 38.69
CA VAL A 610 -3.05 -0.07 39.66
C VAL A 610 -3.31 -1.32 40.49
N GLY A 611 -3.86 -1.16 41.65
CA GLY A 611 -4.27 -2.27 42.50
C GLY A 611 -5.29 -1.84 43.53
N LEU A 612 -5.98 -2.81 44.08
CA LEU A 612 -6.99 -2.62 45.12
C LEU A 612 -6.84 -3.70 46.17
N TRP A 613 -7.09 -3.33 47.41
CA TRP A 613 -7.27 -4.25 48.52
C TRP A 613 -8.62 -3.99 49.21
N ASP A 614 -9.47 -5.02 49.22
CA ASP A 614 -10.73 -5.08 49.93
C ASP A 614 -11.68 -3.93 49.58
N GLY A 615 -12.20 -3.95 48.36
CA GLY A 615 -13.12 -2.93 47.87
C GLY A 615 -13.52 -3.07 46.44
N ALA A 616 -14.08 -2.01 45.88
CA ALA A 616 -14.35 -1.86 44.45
C ALA A 616 -13.85 -0.50 44.00
N VAL A 617 -13.23 -0.48 42.82
CA VAL A 617 -12.63 0.73 42.25
C VAL A 617 -12.93 0.82 40.77
N GLU A 618 -13.07 2.04 40.32
CA GLU A 618 -13.11 2.41 38.90
C GLU A 618 -11.92 3.30 38.58
N PHE A 619 -11.19 2.97 37.54
CA PHE A 619 -10.09 3.77 37.06
C PHE A 619 -10.38 4.26 35.64
N LYS A 620 -10.06 5.52 35.37
CA LYS A 620 -10.13 6.15 34.06
C LYS A 620 -8.87 6.95 33.78
N ASN A 621 -8.72 7.36 32.51
CA ASN A 621 -7.72 8.34 32.11
C ASN A 621 -6.30 7.98 32.59
N PHE A 622 -5.96 6.69 32.57
CA PHE A 622 -4.64 6.21 32.95
C PHE A 622 -3.63 6.52 31.82
N PHE A 623 -2.58 7.27 32.14
CA PHE A 623 -1.46 7.46 31.25
C PHE A 623 -0.18 7.83 32.03
N VAL A 624 0.95 7.51 31.39
CA VAL A 624 2.28 7.82 31.92
C VAL A 624 3.05 8.60 30.88
N THR A 625 3.55 9.78 31.26
CA THR A 625 4.36 10.63 30.40
C THR A 625 5.81 10.63 30.88
N GLU A 626 6.73 10.02 30.12
CA GLU A 626 8.13 9.97 30.47
C GLU A 626 8.79 11.35 30.31
N LYS A 627 9.59 11.76 31.29
CA LYS A 627 10.40 12.99 31.24
C LYS A 627 11.71 12.69 30.53
N MET A 628 11.96 13.33 29.41
CA MET A 628 13.26 13.30 28.77
C MET A 628 14.30 13.97 29.65
N THR A 629 15.34 13.24 30.03
CA THR A 629 16.51 13.83 30.68
C THR A 629 17.30 14.61 29.65
N ASN A 630 17.12 15.92 29.62
CA ASN A 630 18.05 16.80 28.90
C ASN A 630 19.40 16.74 29.58
N THR A 631 20.37 16.09 28.95
CA THR A 631 21.79 16.23 29.27
C THR A 631 22.29 17.55 28.66
N SER A 632 21.97 18.67 29.29
CA SER A 632 22.75 19.91 29.16
C SER A 632 22.59 20.70 30.47
N SER A 633 23.73 21.03 30.99
CA SER A 633 23.99 21.71 32.25
C SER A 633 23.26 23.05 32.36
N ASP A 634 22.80 23.25 33.56
CA ASP A 634 22.79 24.47 34.36
C ASP A 634 21.56 25.38 34.34
N THR A 635 21.05 25.45 35.56
CA THR A 635 20.61 26.58 36.39
C THR A 635 19.16 27.03 36.38
N THR A 636 18.66 26.97 37.62
CA THR A 636 17.60 27.76 38.26
C THR A 636 16.15 27.45 37.92
N ASP A 637 15.61 26.53 38.75
CA ASP A 637 14.18 26.40 38.97
C ASP A 637 13.66 27.66 39.70
N GLU A 638 12.92 28.51 39.01
CA GLU A 638 11.89 29.33 39.65
C GLU A 638 10.56 28.56 39.57
N PRO A 639 9.79 28.53 40.66
CA PRO A 639 8.53 27.81 40.65
C PRO A 639 7.51 28.51 39.74
N ILE A 640 7.02 27.75 38.75
CA ILE A 640 5.93 28.17 37.85
C ILE A 640 4.67 28.35 38.75
N LYS A 641 4.15 29.57 38.78
CA LYS A 641 2.85 29.87 39.37
C LYS A 641 1.77 29.07 38.63
N PRO A 642 0.81 28.47 39.32
CA PRO A 642 -0.31 27.80 38.66
C PRO A 642 -1.10 28.80 37.84
N ASP A 643 -1.44 28.41 36.62
CA ASP A 643 -2.33 29.15 35.73
C ASP A 643 -3.72 29.32 36.42
N PRO A 644 -4.36 30.47 36.24
CA PRO A 644 -5.69 30.68 36.80
C PRO A 644 -6.70 29.78 36.10
N GLN A 645 -7.52 29.07 36.87
CA GLN A 645 -8.68 28.32 36.40
C GLN A 645 -9.53 29.20 35.46
N PRO A 646 -10.06 28.65 34.37
CA PRO A 646 -11.02 29.36 33.57
C PRO A 646 -12.31 29.63 34.35
N GLU A 647 -12.73 30.89 34.36
CA GLU A 647 -14.00 31.31 34.96
C GLU A 647 -15.17 30.53 34.33
N PRO A 648 -16.21 30.16 35.11
CA PRO A 648 -17.36 29.47 34.56
C PRO A 648 -18.09 30.36 33.55
N SER A 649 -18.39 29.80 32.39
CA SER A 649 -19.18 30.43 31.35
C SER A 649 -20.52 30.93 31.93
N PRO A 650 -21.00 32.12 31.55
CA PRO A 650 -22.29 32.63 32.01
C PRO A 650 -23.43 31.77 31.43
N GLU A 651 -24.43 31.52 32.29
CA GLU A 651 -25.67 30.85 31.92
C GLU A 651 -26.34 31.52 30.69
N PRO A 652 -26.95 30.78 29.78
CA PRO A 652 -27.60 31.36 28.60
C PRO A 652 -28.89 32.06 28.99
N ASN A 653 -29.03 33.31 28.57
CA ASN A 653 -30.21 34.13 28.65
C ASN A 653 -31.42 33.45 27.96
N PRO A 654 -32.62 33.38 28.60
CA PRO A 654 -33.78 32.61 28.12
C PRO A 654 -34.61 33.23 26.98
N GLU A 655 -34.07 34.20 26.24
CA GLU A 655 -34.84 34.91 25.18
C GLU A 655 -34.30 34.67 23.74
N ASN A 656 -34.09 33.44 23.33
CA ASN A 656 -34.05 33.13 21.88
C ASN A 656 -34.38 31.65 21.65
N LYS A 657 -35.63 31.35 21.47
CA LYS A 657 -36.07 30.08 20.89
C LYS A 657 -35.91 30.13 19.39
N PRO A 658 -35.29 29.13 18.78
CA PRO A 658 -35.34 28.93 17.34
C PRO A 658 -36.72 28.40 16.94
N VAL A 659 -37.24 28.94 15.84
CA VAL A 659 -38.49 28.53 15.17
C VAL A 659 -38.25 27.17 14.52
N GLU A 660 -39.11 26.19 14.81
CA GLU A 660 -39.17 24.91 14.12
C GLU A 660 -39.54 25.07 12.65
N PRO A 661 -38.95 24.33 11.71
CA PRO A 661 -39.44 24.20 10.35
C PRO A 661 -40.55 23.16 10.26
N GLU A 662 -41.58 23.51 9.51
CA GLU A 662 -42.78 22.76 9.22
C GLU A 662 -42.57 21.35 8.69
N HIS A 663 -43.37 20.43 9.19
CA HIS A 663 -43.52 19.05 8.76
C HIS A 663 -43.89 18.90 7.27
N GLN A 664 -43.16 18.05 6.55
CA GLN A 664 -43.69 17.34 5.39
C GLN A 664 -44.01 15.87 5.75
N PRO A 665 -45.03 15.25 5.14
CA PRO A 665 -45.66 14.05 5.67
C PRO A 665 -44.90 12.77 5.36
N GLU A 666 -44.92 11.88 6.35
CA GLU A 666 -44.41 10.50 6.30
C GLU A 666 -45.09 9.66 5.20
N VAL A 667 -44.29 8.93 4.44
CA VAL A 667 -44.72 7.80 3.63
C VAL A 667 -44.46 6.51 4.43
N ALA A 668 -45.54 5.74 4.63
CA ALA A 668 -45.54 4.49 5.36
C ALA A 668 -44.74 3.38 4.67
N PRO A 669 -44.05 2.48 5.42
CA PRO A 669 -43.36 1.34 4.84
C PRO A 669 -44.30 0.16 4.55
N GLU A 670 -44.08 -0.47 3.38
CA GLU A 670 -44.72 -1.73 3.02
C GLU A 670 -44.11 -2.91 3.79
N PRO A 671 -44.87 -4.00 4.03
CA PRO A 671 -44.53 -5.07 4.95
C PRO A 671 -43.65 -6.16 4.31
N GLU A 672 -42.73 -6.70 5.13
CA GLU A 672 -41.94 -7.89 4.84
C GLU A 672 -42.83 -9.15 4.73
N PRO A 673 -42.47 -10.14 3.88
CA PRO A 673 -43.09 -11.44 3.90
C PRO A 673 -42.35 -12.41 4.84
N THR A 674 -43.08 -12.91 5.79
CA THR A 674 -42.76 -14.06 6.64
C THR A 674 -42.81 -15.38 5.84
N GLY A 675 -41.83 -16.27 6.03
CA GLY A 675 -41.91 -17.60 5.46
C GLY A 675 -40.80 -18.55 5.86
N GLN A 676 -40.94 -19.13 7.03
CA GLN A 676 -40.68 -20.54 7.47
C GLN A 676 -39.37 -21.25 7.11
N ASN A 677 -38.73 -21.62 8.22
CA ASN A 677 -37.81 -22.74 8.49
C ASN A 677 -38.03 -23.99 7.65
N ASN A 678 -36.90 -24.60 7.26
CA ASN A 678 -36.66 -26.02 7.56
C ASN A 678 -35.15 -26.31 7.48
N GLY A 679 -34.64 -26.90 8.57
CA GLY A 679 -33.26 -27.33 8.72
C GLY A 679 -32.94 -28.60 7.95
N HIS A 680 -31.69 -28.75 7.63
CA HIS A 680 -31.04 -30.07 7.65
C HIS A 680 -29.52 -29.89 7.87
N ASP A 681 -29.13 -30.52 8.94
CA ASP A 681 -27.80 -30.89 9.40
C ASP A 681 -27.12 -31.81 8.40
N SER A 682 -25.87 -31.57 8.06
CA SER A 682 -24.94 -32.65 7.72
C SER A 682 -23.48 -32.13 7.72
N THR A 683 -22.84 -32.54 8.77
CA THR A 683 -21.39 -32.68 8.94
C THR A 683 -20.73 -33.36 7.73
N ASN A 684 -19.63 -32.84 7.23
CA ASN A 684 -18.62 -33.65 6.58
C ASN A 684 -17.22 -33.12 6.83
N THR A 685 -16.48 -33.96 7.50
CA THR A 685 -15.08 -33.96 7.84
C THR A 685 -14.20 -34.15 6.60
N VAL A 686 -13.10 -33.42 6.58
CA VAL A 686 -11.95 -33.56 5.67
C VAL A 686 -11.11 -34.78 6.10
N PRO A 687 -10.56 -35.58 5.21
CA PRO A 687 -9.40 -36.41 5.51
C PRO A 687 -8.12 -35.92 4.86
N ASP A 688 -7.09 -35.84 5.70
CA ASP A 688 -5.67 -35.75 5.38
C ASP A 688 -5.19 -37.11 4.73
N PRO A 689 -4.29 -37.08 3.74
CA PRO A 689 -3.49 -38.22 3.42
C PRO A 689 -1.99 -37.93 3.57
N SER A 690 -1.42 -38.48 4.60
CA SER A 690 0.01 -38.83 4.68
C SER A 690 0.24 -40.29 4.27
N GLN A 691 1.42 -40.48 3.69
CA GLN A 691 2.26 -41.67 3.62
C GLN A 691 2.35 -42.47 2.31
N ASP A 692 3.59 -42.34 1.84
CA ASP A 692 4.59 -43.38 1.47
C ASP A 692 4.24 -44.41 0.38
N ASN A 693 5.09 -44.46 -0.66
CA ASN A 693 5.85 -45.65 -0.94
C ASN A 693 6.98 -45.47 -1.99
N THR A 694 8.07 -46.08 -1.63
CA THR A 694 9.33 -46.33 -2.32
C THR A 694 9.21 -47.27 -3.53
N GLY A 695 10.02 -47.02 -4.58
CA GLY A 695 10.22 -47.97 -5.66
C GLY A 695 11.34 -47.61 -6.63
N LYS A 696 12.38 -48.39 -6.60
CA LYS A 696 13.69 -48.38 -7.22
C LYS A 696 13.75 -48.40 -8.75
N GLN A 697 14.80 -47.72 -9.25
CA GLN A 697 15.84 -48.12 -10.27
C GLN A 697 15.39 -48.65 -11.63
N GLU A 698 15.96 -48.07 -12.68
CA GLU A 698 17.05 -48.66 -13.47
C GLU A 698 17.66 -47.67 -14.45
N GLU A 699 18.99 -47.70 -14.54
CA GLU A 699 19.88 -46.95 -15.41
C GLU A 699 19.79 -47.46 -16.87
N SER A 700 19.96 -46.59 -17.87
CA SER A 700 20.62 -46.96 -19.11
C SER A 700 21.38 -45.76 -19.68
N ASN A 701 22.71 -45.90 -19.68
CA ASN A 701 23.70 -45.07 -20.36
C ASN A 701 23.61 -45.23 -21.87
N THR A 702 23.66 -44.12 -22.63
CA THR A 702 24.49 -43.99 -23.82
C THR A 702 24.69 -42.51 -24.18
N PRO A 703 25.89 -42.15 -24.67
CA PRO A 703 26.31 -40.75 -24.82
C PRO A 703 25.97 -40.22 -26.19
N VAL A 704 25.51 -38.97 -26.29
CA VAL A 704 25.42 -38.22 -27.54
C VAL A 704 26.17 -36.89 -27.40
N GLU A 705 26.97 -36.67 -28.43
CA GLU A 705 27.95 -35.65 -28.67
C GLU A 705 27.45 -34.20 -28.52
N THR A 706 28.32 -33.35 -28.02
CA THR A 706 28.22 -31.89 -27.99
C THR A 706 28.28 -31.29 -29.39
N PRO A 707 27.43 -30.30 -29.73
CA PRO A 707 27.73 -29.35 -30.80
C PRO A 707 28.30 -28.05 -30.26
N LYS A 708 29.34 -27.62 -30.92
CA LYS A 708 30.16 -26.43 -30.68
C LYS A 708 29.40 -25.12 -31.03
N THR A 709 29.65 -24.09 -30.22
CA THR A 709 29.75 -22.67 -30.53
C THR A 709 28.50 -21.90 -31.01
N VAL A 710 27.98 -21.05 -30.11
CA VAL A 710 27.00 -19.99 -30.37
C VAL A 710 27.64 -18.59 -30.51
N ALA A 711 28.90 -18.51 -30.91
CA ALA A 711 29.58 -17.24 -31.19
C ALA A 711 29.14 -16.47 -32.45
N PRO A 712 28.51 -17.05 -33.47
CA PRO A 712 28.12 -16.30 -34.69
C PRO A 712 26.79 -15.56 -34.63
N LEU A 713 25.94 -15.78 -33.65
CA LEU A 713 24.60 -15.18 -33.64
C LEU A 713 24.60 -13.73 -33.14
N VAL A 714 25.45 -13.41 -32.20
CA VAL A 714 25.55 -12.03 -31.64
C VAL A 714 26.27 -11.10 -32.62
N GLU A 715 27.29 -11.60 -33.29
CA GLU A 715 28.01 -10.81 -34.32
C GLU A 715 27.16 -10.56 -35.60
N ASN A 716 26.22 -11.45 -35.91
CA ASN A 716 25.27 -11.25 -37.02
C ASN A 716 24.13 -10.31 -36.64
N LEU A 717 23.73 -10.23 -35.38
CA LEU A 717 22.76 -9.25 -34.86
C LEU A 717 23.35 -7.84 -34.90
N LEU A 718 24.59 -7.65 -34.45
CA LEU A 718 25.27 -6.36 -34.48
C LEU A 718 25.59 -5.88 -35.88
N LYS A 719 25.88 -6.78 -36.84
CA LYS A 719 26.10 -6.41 -38.24
C LYS A 719 24.82 -6.09 -39.00
N LYS A 720 23.65 -6.59 -38.62
CA LYS A 720 22.36 -6.20 -39.17
C LYS A 720 21.89 -4.83 -38.71
N PHE A 721 22.29 -4.39 -37.51
CA PHE A 721 21.98 -3.04 -37.02
C PHE A 721 22.79 -1.91 -37.64
N ASN A 722 23.99 -2.18 -38.22
CA ASN A 722 24.82 -1.18 -38.87
C ASN A 722 24.54 -0.98 -40.37
N ALA A 723 23.58 -1.69 -40.97
CA ALA A 723 23.30 -1.64 -42.41
C ALA A 723 22.04 -0.86 -42.80
N PHE A 724 21.31 -0.25 -41.84
CA PHE A 724 20.22 0.67 -42.18
C PHE A 724 20.73 2.11 -42.16
N SER A 725 21.06 2.59 -43.31
CA SER A 725 21.56 3.94 -43.54
C SER A 725 20.53 5.00 -43.12
N LEU A 726 20.99 5.95 -42.33
CA LEU A 726 20.30 7.19 -41.88
C LEU A 726 19.64 7.94 -43.08
N THR A 727 20.14 7.76 -44.28
CA THR A 727 19.63 8.32 -45.53
C THR A 727 18.27 7.78 -45.97
N THR A 728 17.94 6.50 -45.69
CA THR A 728 16.65 5.90 -46.08
C THR A 728 15.54 6.31 -45.09
N PHE A 729 15.90 6.52 -43.85
CA PHE A 729 14.97 7.01 -42.81
C PHE A 729 14.61 8.48 -43.01
N LEU A 730 15.61 9.34 -43.33
CA LEU A 730 15.37 10.74 -43.63
C LEU A 730 14.60 10.96 -44.96
N ALA A 731 14.75 10.08 -45.95
CA ALA A 731 14.00 10.15 -47.19
C ALA A 731 12.53 9.75 -47.03
N SER A 732 12.20 8.85 -46.10
CA SER A 732 10.83 8.47 -45.77
C SER A 732 10.09 9.59 -45.03
N ILE A 733 10.75 10.19 -44.05
CA ILE A 733 10.18 11.34 -43.27
C ILE A 733 9.99 12.56 -44.18
N ALA A 734 10.93 12.85 -45.09
CA ALA A 734 10.81 13.98 -46.00
C ALA A 734 9.65 13.80 -47.02
N LYS A 735 9.27 12.56 -47.33
CA LYS A 735 8.18 12.30 -48.29
C LYS A 735 6.80 12.42 -47.62
N GLU A 736 6.67 12.07 -46.33
CA GLU A 736 5.42 12.21 -45.62
C GLU A 736 5.19 13.65 -45.13
N THR A 737 6.23 14.34 -44.66
CA THR A 737 6.14 15.76 -44.27
C THR A 737 5.86 16.66 -45.47
N TRP A 738 6.38 16.37 -46.67
CA TRP A 738 6.08 17.13 -47.88
C TRP A 738 4.61 16.98 -48.31
N HIS A 739 4.02 15.81 -48.09
CA HIS A 739 2.62 15.55 -48.44
C HIS A 739 1.67 16.26 -47.42
N PHE A 740 2.07 16.40 -46.16
CA PHE A 740 1.33 17.11 -45.12
C PHE A 740 1.38 18.63 -45.33
N LEU A 741 2.55 19.19 -45.66
CA LEU A 741 2.76 20.63 -45.89
C LEU A 741 2.06 21.13 -47.19
N THR A 742 1.99 20.34 -48.23
CA THR A 742 1.30 20.74 -49.48
C THR A 742 -0.22 20.69 -49.33
N LYS A 743 -0.77 19.84 -48.45
CA LYS A 743 -2.22 19.84 -48.13
C LYS A 743 -2.63 21.00 -47.24
N TRP A 744 -1.71 21.54 -46.42
CA TRP A 744 -2.00 22.67 -45.52
C TRP A 744 -1.83 24.03 -46.17
N LEU A 745 -1.08 24.13 -47.24
CA LEU A 745 -0.83 25.40 -47.98
C LEU A 745 -1.84 25.66 -49.11
N PHE A 746 -2.73 24.71 -49.47
CA PHE A 746 -3.68 24.86 -50.56
C PHE A 746 -5.12 24.50 -50.18
N SER A 747 -5.48 24.50 -48.89
CA SER A 747 -6.86 24.43 -48.39
C SER A 747 -7.25 25.75 -47.67
#